data_be76b4ef47a21351d4bb9885421b0747
#
_entry.id   be76b4ef47a21351d4bb9885421b0747
#
_cell.length_a   1.000
_cell.length_b   1.000
_cell.length_c   1.000
_cell.angle_alpha   90.00
_cell.angle_beta   90.00
_cell.angle_gamma   90.00
#
_symmetry.space_group_name_H-M   'P 1'
#
loop_
_entity.id
_entity.type
_entity.pdbx_description
1 polymer ?
#
loop_
_entity_poly.entity_id
_entity_poly.type
_entity_poly.pdbx_seq_one_letter_code
_entity_poly.pdbx_strand_id
1 'polypeptide(L)'
;MRKLLDFSILLLLISPAISEPEEYQTYIIHLDHSQKPDSFLTHQSWHQSILSSLSPADEAEILLYSYSHVMNGFSARLTPTYLSEIEKSPAHVATFPESFGRLFTTHTPKFLGLKHDSGIWPAASYGDGVIIGVFDTGIWPESESFSDTGTPSTPQRWKGKCEKGTEFSSFACNKKLIGAQSFSKGIKAAGIKISKTYDFDSPRDFEGHGTHTSSTAAGNEVPGVSHFGYARGTARGIAPGAHVAMYKVLWAEDTEKSAASDVLAGMDQAIADGVDIMSLSIGFGQEPYFKDVIAIASLSAIEKGIFVVCAAGNEGVRYSINNGAPWITTVGAGTVDRSFTATVTLENDSDFEGISYYPQSIYISNTSLYYGQGNISKAHCNHSALDSKEVAGKVVLCDYSLKIDIDDQLREVERVGAFAGIFSSNTSDLFPEEFSIPSVVLHTDSGAKVREYATREKRAKIKRMRFLRTKLGTKAAPQVASFSSRGPDPINPSVLKPDILAPGVDVLAAVTPNVPFIRIGKYDLVTDYELDSGTSMAAPHVAGVAALLKAVHWEWSTAAIRSAIMTTAYSIDSTGSSILKDAGTGLPATPLDFGAGHIDPNKAMDPGLIYDMDFQDYVEFLCGLRYNKIQMKAVIRRNHWNCSKQHTDLNYPSFIAIFTNETVKTFSRTVKNVGETDSVYHANLEFPTGMKITVEPSTLTFTQKYQQQNFILSVEIGTKAPSVIYGFLKWIDQHNHTVSSPVVAIKT
;
A
#
# COMPACT_ATOMS: atom_id res chain seq x y z
N MET A 1 -61.39 64.11 -2.12
CA MET A 1 -60.69 65.38 -1.89
C MET A 1 -59.23 65.15 -1.61
N ARG A 2 -58.42 65.88 -2.34
CA ARG A 2 -56.97 66.16 -2.21
C ARG A 2 -55.97 65.00 -2.28
N LYS A 3 -55.34 64.99 -3.46
CA LYS A 3 -54.04 64.41 -3.79
C LYS A 3 -52.95 65.17 -3.02
N LEU A 4 -51.95 64.48 -2.54
CA LEU A 4 -50.62 65.02 -2.27
C LEU A 4 -49.60 64.13 -3.06
N LEU A 5 -48.92 64.84 -4.00
CA LEU A 5 -47.75 64.35 -4.71
C LEU A 5 -46.56 64.43 -3.75
N ASP A 6 -45.87 63.32 -3.56
CA ASP A 6 -44.51 63.28 -3.00
C ASP A 6 -43.49 63.09 -4.12
N PHE A 7 -42.69 64.16 -4.34
CA PHE A 7 -41.53 64.19 -5.21
C PHE A 7 -40.33 63.57 -4.46
N SER A 8 -39.98 62.38 -4.76
CA SER A 8 -38.71 61.75 -4.28
C SER A 8 -37.60 62.17 -5.25
N ILE A 9 -36.69 63.01 -4.80
CA ILE A 9 -35.45 63.39 -5.48
C ILE A 9 -34.49 62.17 -5.33
N LEU A 10 -34.21 61.47 -6.45
CA LEU A 10 -33.21 60.44 -6.55
C LEU A 10 -31.81 61.09 -6.65
N LEU A 11 -31.10 61.19 -5.54
CA LEU A 11 -29.70 61.58 -5.53
C LEU A 11 -28.87 60.36 -6.04
N LEU A 12 -28.42 60.47 -7.28
CA LEU A 12 -27.36 59.55 -7.82
C LEU A 12 -26.05 59.92 -7.11
N LEU A 13 -25.69 59.18 -6.10
CA LEU A 13 -24.32 59.14 -5.56
C LEU A 13 -23.43 58.43 -6.60
N ILE A 14 -22.71 59.18 -7.39
CA ILE A 14 -21.58 58.74 -8.17
C ILE A 14 -20.45 58.46 -7.13
N SER A 15 -20.36 57.23 -6.61
CA SER A 15 -19.17 56.80 -5.91
C SER A 15 -18.05 56.63 -6.95
N PRO A 16 -16.89 57.28 -6.77
CA PRO A 16 -15.72 56.92 -7.59
C PRO A 16 -15.42 55.47 -7.32
N ALA A 17 -15.41 54.63 -8.35
CA ALA A 17 -14.91 53.29 -8.28
C ALA A 17 -13.43 53.38 -7.88
N ILE A 18 -13.13 53.19 -6.61
CA ILE A 18 -11.76 52.91 -6.15
C ILE A 18 -11.45 51.52 -6.75
N SER A 19 -10.66 51.48 -7.83
CA SER A 19 -10.12 50.21 -8.33
C SER A 19 -9.26 49.66 -7.20
N GLU A 20 -9.59 48.49 -6.73
CA GLU A 20 -8.69 47.75 -5.85
C GLU A 20 -7.31 47.60 -6.54
N PRO A 21 -6.21 47.75 -5.81
CA PRO A 21 -4.88 47.55 -6.40
C PRO A 21 -4.78 46.15 -7.01
N GLU A 22 -4.40 46.08 -8.28
CA GLU A 22 -4.19 44.78 -8.97
C GLU A 22 -3.18 43.94 -8.21
N GLU A 23 -3.52 42.70 -7.92
CA GLU A 23 -2.65 41.76 -7.21
C GLU A 23 -1.60 41.17 -8.16
N TYR A 24 -0.34 41.18 -7.74
CA TYR A 24 0.77 40.56 -8.48
C TYR A 24 0.74 39.06 -8.37
N GLN A 25 0.73 38.36 -9.51
CA GLN A 25 0.85 36.90 -9.61
C GLN A 25 2.07 36.53 -10.43
N THR A 26 2.64 35.36 -10.19
CA THR A 26 3.80 34.88 -10.93
C THR A 26 3.37 34.12 -12.19
N TYR A 27 4.01 34.46 -13.30
CA TYR A 27 3.81 33.80 -14.59
C TYR A 27 5.12 33.42 -15.23
N ILE A 28 5.13 32.30 -15.99
CA ILE A 28 6.22 31.89 -16.88
C ILE A 28 5.82 32.27 -18.30
N ILE A 29 6.58 33.14 -18.94
CA ILE A 29 6.35 33.66 -20.29
C ILE A 29 7.29 32.97 -21.27
N HIS A 30 6.73 32.31 -22.28
CA HIS A 30 7.47 31.72 -23.39
C HIS A 30 7.49 32.68 -24.55
N LEU A 31 8.69 32.99 -25.07
CA LEU A 31 8.92 33.90 -26.18
C LEU A 31 9.56 33.20 -27.38
N ASP A 32 9.24 33.66 -28.59
CA ASP A 32 9.89 33.21 -29.81
C ASP A 32 11.29 33.79 -29.90
N HIS A 33 12.31 32.92 -29.86
CA HIS A 33 13.72 33.30 -29.98
C HIS A 33 14.03 34.09 -31.24
N SER A 34 13.36 33.82 -32.36
CA SER A 34 13.60 34.50 -33.63
C SER A 34 13.20 36.01 -33.60
N GLN A 35 12.42 36.42 -32.62
CA GLN A 35 11.97 37.79 -32.42
C GLN A 35 12.87 38.60 -31.49
N LYS A 36 13.97 38.03 -30.97
CA LYS A 36 14.95 38.75 -30.16
C LYS A 36 15.66 39.79 -31.04
N PRO A 37 15.57 41.09 -30.74
CA PRO A 37 16.29 42.12 -31.50
C PRO A 37 17.81 41.96 -31.37
N ASP A 38 18.56 42.18 -32.45
CA ASP A 38 20.02 42.08 -32.50
C ASP A 38 20.74 43.08 -31.56
N SER A 39 20.05 44.14 -31.15
CA SER A 39 20.57 45.12 -30.19
C SER A 39 20.81 44.55 -28.79
N PHE A 40 20.20 43.41 -28.44
CA PHE A 40 20.39 42.73 -27.16
C PHE A 40 21.40 41.60 -27.26
N LEU A 41 22.52 41.70 -26.50
CA LEU A 41 23.59 40.72 -26.50
C LEU A 41 23.14 39.41 -25.83
N THR A 42 22.27 39.47 -24.84
CA THR A 42 21.78 38.29 -24.07
C THR A 42 20.29 38.22 -24.05
N HIS A 43 19.71 37.03 -23.82
CA HIS A 43 18.26 36.84 -23.58
C HIS A 43 17.83 37.60 -22.34
N GLN A 44 18.62 37.55 -21.28
CA GLN A 44 18.32 38.24 -20.02
C GLN A 44 18.16 39.76 -20.22
N SER A 45 19.05 40.41 -20.98
CA SER A 45 18.94 41.86 -21.26
C SER A 45 17.70 42.19 -22.09
N TRP A 46 17.29 41.32 -22.99
CA TRP A 46 16.01 41.45 -23.73
C TRP A 46 14.80 41.29 -22.82
N HIS A 47 14.77 40.25 -21.98
CA HIS A 47 13.68 40.01 -21.02
C HIS A 47 13.52 41.19 -20.04
N GLN A 48 14.63 41.70 -19.52
CA GLN A 48 14.65 42.90 -18.68
C GLN A 48 14.08 44.10 -19.43
N SER A 49 14.43 44.33 -20.68
CA SER A 49 13.89 45.40 -21.49
C SER A 49 12.38 45.36 -21.71
N ILE A 50 11.82 44.14 -21.85
CA ILE A 50 10.37 43.93 -21.93
C ILE A 50 9.71 44.39 -20.63
N LEU A 51 10.23 43.97 -19.48
CA LEU A 51 9.67 44.30 -18.17
C LEU A 51 9.86 45.79 -17.82
N SER A 52 11.02 46.39 -18.14
CA SER A 52 11.27 47.82 -17.92
C SER A 52 10.35 48.73 -18.70
N SER A 53 9.84 48.27 -19.84
CA SER A 53 8.86 49.02 -20.63
C SER A 53 7.46 49.09 -19.95
N LEU A 54 7.20 48.18 -18.99
CA LEU A 54 5.92 48.10 -18.27
C LEU A 54 5.95 48.80 -16.92
N SER A 55 7.04 48.71 -16.18
CA SER A 55 7.23 49.33 -14.87
C SER A 55 8.69 49.76 -14.65
N PRO A 56 9.01 51.07 -14.89
CA PRO A 56 10.38 51.56 -14.75
C PRO A 56 10.93 51.60 -13.31
N ALA A 57 10.07 51.50 -12.29
CA ALA A 57 10.44 51.73 -10.89
C ALA A 57 10.81 50.44 -10.09
N ASP A 58 10.35 49.24 -10.53
CA ASP A 58 10.42 48.01 -9.74
C ASP A 58 11.11 46.84 -10.47
N GLU A 59 11.99 47.13 -11.42
CA GLU A 59 12.59 46.17 -12.35
C GLU A 59 13.27 44.97 -11.67
N ALA A 60 13.93 45.19 -10.53
CA ALA A 60 14.72 44.17 -9.84
C ALA A 60 13.85 43.16 -9.03
N GLU A 61 12.63 43.50 -8.71
CA GLU A 61 11.70 42.66 -7.92
C GLU A 61 10.70 41.89 -8.79
N ILE A 62 10.51 42.27 -10.05
CA ILE A 62 9.53 41.67 -10.96
C ILE A 62 10.09 40.45 -11.68
N LEU A 63 11.31 40.52 -12.23
CA LEU A 63 11.96 39.37 -12.94
C LEU A 63 12.48 38.35 -11.95
N LEU A 64 11.96 37.10 -12.01
CA LEU A 64 12.44 36.00 -11.16
C LEU A 64 13.56 35.22 -11.83
N TYR A 65 13.32 34.71 -13.03
CA TYR A 65 14.31 33.94 -13.81
C TYR A 65 14.23 34.26 -15.30
N SER A 66 15.39 34.17 -15.99
CA SER A 66 15.50 34.25 -17.44
C SER A 66 15.96 32.90 -17.97
N TYR A 67 15.18 32.30 -18.89
CA TYR A 67 15.43 30.97 -19.46
C TYR A 67 16.01 31.11 -20.88
N SER A 68 17.05 30.31 -21.19
CA SER A 68 17.70 30.32 -22.50
C SER A 68 18.11 28.92 -23.02
N HIS A 69 17.98 27.88 -22.19
CA HIS A 69 18.37 26.51 -22.55
C HIS A 69 17.20 25.55 -22.61
N VAL A 70 16.26 25.61 -21.69
CA VAL A 70 15.07 24.76 -21.67
C VAL A 70 13.93 25.31 -22.50
N MET A 71 13.86 26.64 -22.56
CA MET A 71 12.92 27.44 -23.38
C MET A 71 13.50 28.85 -23.49
N ASN A 72 13.01 29.65 -24.45
CA ASN A 72 13.30 31.08 -24.47
C ASN A 72 12.16 31.81 -23.77
N GLY A 73 12.47 32.54 -22.73
CA GLY A 73 11.45 33.22 -21.94
C GLY A 73 11.92 33.57 -20.54
N PHE A 74 10.99 33.96 -19.72
CA PHE A 74 11.29 34.36 -18.35
C PHE A 74 10.09 34.06 -17.41
N SER A 75 10.37 34.01 -16.11
CA SER A 75 9.31 34.11 -15.11
C SER A 75 9.35 35.46 -14.40
N ALA A 76 8.17 36.01 -14.14
CA ALA A 76 8.02 37.32 -13.54
C ALA A 76 6.74 37.43 -12.71
N ARG A 77 6.76 38.32 -11.71
CA ARG A 77 5.56 38.72 -10.95
C ARG A 77 4.88 39.84 -11.70
N LEU A 78 3.67 39.61 -12.23
CA LEU A 78 2.95 40.49 -13.11
C LEU A 78 1.55 40.75 -12.57
N THR A 79 1.04 41.98 -12.78
CA THR A 79 -0.40 42.24 -12.66
C THR A 79 -1.11 41.75 -13.92
N PRO A 80 -2.45 41.53 -13.88
CA PRO A 80 -3.24 41.22 -15.08
C PRO A 80 -3.05 42.21 -16.23
N THR A 81 -2.87 43.49 -15.92
CA THR A 81 -2.61 44.53 -16.90
C THR A 81 -1.25 44.34 -17.57
N TYR A 82 -0.17 44.10 -16.82
CA TYR A 82 1.18 43.86 -17.37
C TYR A 82 1.23 42.57 -18.20
N LEU A 83 0.57 41.54 -17.72
CA LEU A 83 0.47 40.27 -18.45
C LEU A 83 -0.21 40.46 -19.81
N SER A 84 -1.33 41.19 -19.84
CA SER A 84 -2.08 41.47 -21.07
C SER A 84 -1.25 42.27 -22.10
N GLU A 85 -0.34 43.15 -21.65
CA GLU A 85 0.55 43.89 -22.56
C GLU A 85 1.65 42.98 -23.15
N ILE A 86 2.20 42.06 -22.35
CA ILE A 86 3.20 41.09 -22.81
C ILE A 86 2.59 40.12 -23.84
N GLU A 87 1.36 39.67 -23.61
CA GLU A 87 0.66 38.74 -24.49
C GLU A 87 0.31 39.34 -25.87
N LYS A 88 0.26 40.67 -25.99
CA LYS A 88 0.10 41.37 -27.28
C LYS A 88 1.39 41.40 -28.10
N SER A 89 2.54 41.08 -27.50
CA SER A 89 3.83 41.09 -28.20
C SER A 89 3.85 40.04 -29.31
N PRO A 90 4.36 40.34 -30.51
CA PRO A 90 4.54 39.32 -31.56
C PRO A 90 5.56 38.27 -31.19
N ALA A 91 6.38 38.51 -30.16
CA ALA A 91 7.32 37.50 -29.63
C ALA A 91 6.64 36.56 -28.62
N HIS A 92 5.44 36.82 -28.15
CA HIS A 92 4.76 35.97 -27.20
C HIS A 92 4.31 34.64 -27.83
N VAL A 93 4.65 33.50 -27.22
CA VAL A 93 4.26 32.16 -27.66
C VAL A 93 3.23 31.56 -26.73
N ALA A 94 3.46 31.62 -25.41
CA ALA A 94 2.59 31.04 -24.40
C ALA A 94 2.81 31.67 -23.03
N THR A 95 1.78 31.68 -22.20
CA THR A 95 1.80 32.04 -20.78
C THR A 95 1.42 30.86 -19.93
N PHE A 96 2.22 30.55 -18.90
CA PHE A 96 1.92 29.53 -17.91
C PHE A 96 1.83 30.21 -16.53
N PRO A 97 0.68 30.12 -15.84
CA PRO A 97 0.62 30.57 -14.45
C PRO A 97 1.55 29.74 -13.58
N GLU A 98 2.12 30.33 -12.54
CA GLU A 98 2.94 29.59 -11.56
C GLU A 98 2.15 28.41 -11.00
N SER A 99 2.77 27.27 -11.04
CA SER A 99 2.22 26.05 -10.47
C SER A 99 3.21 25.47 -9.46
N PHE A 100 2.76 25.27 -8.25
CA PHE A 100 3.59 24.67 -7.20
C PHE A 100 3.59 23.16 -7.36
N GLY A 101 4.73 22.62 -7.77
CA GLY A 101 4.98 21.18 -7.79
C GLY A 101 4.98 20.66 -6.35
N ARG A 102 4.02 19.79 -5.99
CA ARG A 102 4.05 19.05 -4.72
C ARG A 102 4.93 17.84 -4.90
N LEU A 103 5.85 17.64 -3.97
CA LEU A 103 6.58 16.38 -3.86
C LEU A 103 5.55 15.31 -3.51
N PHE A 104 5.37 14.35 -4.41
CA PHE A 104 4.42 13.26 -4.22
C PHE A 104 4.96 12.27 -3.20
N THR A 105 4.05 11.78 -2.35
CA THR A 105 4.22 10.87 -1.25
C THR A 105 4.98 9.60 -1.61
N THR A 106 5.24 8.78 -0.59
CA THR A 106 5.68 7.39 -0.71
C THR A 106 4.76 6.50 -1.57
N HIS A 107 3.88 7.09 -2.33
CA HIS A 107 3.04 6.57 -3.39
C HIS A 107 1.80 5.76 -2.95
N THR A 108 1.86 4.93 -1.91
CA THR A 108 0.74 4.04 -1.57
C THR A 108 -0.58 4.77 -1.25
N PRO A 109 -0.63 5.88 -0.49
CA PRO A 109 -1.89 6.63 -0.32
C PRO A 109 -2.43 7.19 -1.63
N LYS A 110 -1.56 7.69 -2.52
CA LYS A 110 -1.97 8.19 -3.84
C LYS A 110 -2.46 7.06 -4.74
N PHE A 111 -1.80 5.91 -4.72
CA PHE A 111 -2.20 4.71 -5.45
C PHE A 111 -3.58 4.23 -5.02
N LEU A 112 -3.90 4.35 -3.73
CA LEU A 112 -5.23 4.09 -3.15
C LEU A 112 -6.25 5.21 -3.41
N GLY A 113 -5.89 6.25 -4.19
CA GLY A 113 -6.78 7.35 -4.50
C GLY A 113 -7.08 8.31 -3.35
N LEU A 114 -6.28 8.27 -2.28
CA LEU A 114 -6.44 9.17 -1.13
C LEU A 114 -5.96 10.59 -1.46
N LYS A 115 -6.83 11.58 -1.27
CA LYS A 115 -6.60 12.99 -1.61
C LYS A 115 -6.91 13.88 -0.42
N HIS A 116 -6.18 15.01 -0.30
CA HIS A 116 -6.37 15.95 0.80
C HIS A 116 -7.68 16.73 0.71
N ASP A 117 -8.15 17.00 -0.49
CA ASP A 117 -9.27 17.90 -0.78
C ASP A 117 -10.59 17.16 -1.08
N SER A 118 -10.55 15.83 -1.18
CA SER A 118 -11.74 15.06 -1.57
C SER A 118 -11.67 13.59 -1.12
N GLY A 119 -12.80 12.92 -1.06
CA GLY A 119 -12.95 11.53 -0.69
C GLY A 119 -12.87 11.29 0.81
N ILE A 120 -12.45 10.08 1.19
CA ILE A 120 -12.53 9.61 2.58
C ILE A 120 -11.60 10.38 3.54
N TRP A 121 -10.45 10.90 3.10
CA TRP A 121 -9.52 11.59 3.99
C TRP A 121 -10.15 12.81 4.68
N PRO A 122 -10.66 13.84 3.95
CA PRO A 122 -11.33 14.95 4.62
C PRO A 122 -12.64 14.54 5.30
N ALA A 123 -13.39 13.57 4.74
CA ALA A 123 -14.63 13.11 5.34
C ALA A 123 -14.41 12.42 6.70
N ALA A 124 -13.30 11.69 6.84
CA ALA A 124 -12.90 11.01 8.08
C ALA A 124 -12.05 11.89 9.00
N SER A 125 -11.82 13.18 8.67
CA SER A 125 -10.82 14.00 9.37
C SER A 125 -9.50 13.27 9.55
N TYR A 126 -9.07 12.53 8.50
CA TYR A 126 -7.85 11.71 8.47
C TYR A 126 -7.76 10.61 9.54
N GLY A 127 -8.89 10.21 10.14
CA GLY A 127 -8.96 9.20 11.19
C GLY A 127 -8.94 9.76 12.61
N ASP A 128 -9.22 11.06 12.77
CA ASP A 128 -9.29 11.70 14.10
C ASP A 128 -10.18 10.92 15.07
N GLY A 129 -9.72 10.81 16.31
CA GLY A 129 -10.43 10.15 17.39
C GLY A 129 -10.37 8.61 17.38
N VAL A 130 -9.79 7.98 16.34
CA VAL A 130 -9.65 6.52 16.26
C VAL A 130 -8.28 6.08 16.80
N ILE A 131 -8.26 4.96 17.52
CA ILE A 131 -7.05 4.39 18.14
C ILE A 131 -6.71 3.06 17.47
N ILE A 132 -5.52 2.98 16.85
CA ILE A 132 -4.99 1.76 16.25
C ILE A 132 -3.98 1.13 17.22
N GLY A 133 -4.27 -0.06 17.73
CA GLY A 133 -3.33 -0.92 18.46
C GLY A 133 -2.52 -1.76 17.47
N VAL A 134 -1.19 -1.62 17.48
CA VAL A 134 -0.27 -2.38 16.63
C VAL A 134 0.47 -3.41 17.47
N PHE A 135 0.52 -4.66 17.02
CA PHE A 135 1.14 -5.79 17.70
C PHE A 135 2.36 -6.23 16.89
N ASP A 136 3.56 -5.89 17.38
CA ASP A 136 4.74 -5.99 16.55
C ASP A 136 6.06 -6.00 17.37
N THR A 137 7.22 -5.71 16.73
CA THR A 137 8.57 -5.67 17.32
C THR A 137 8.84 -4.45 18.22
N GLY A 138 7.90 -3.52 18.30
CA GLY A 138 8.04 -2.28 19.06
C GLY A 138 7.86 -1.04 18.20
N ILE A 139 8.27 0.11 18.73
CA ILE A 139 8.15 1.41 18.06
C ILE A 139 9.37 2.29 18.35
N TRP A 140 9.79 3.07 17.34
CA TRP A 140 10.82 4.10 17.45
C TRP A 140 10.16 5.47 17.64
N PRO A 141 9.96 5.94 18.90
CA PRO A 141 9.13 7.11 19.17
C PRO A 141 9.76 8.42 18.68
N GLU A 142 11.06 8.44 18.42
CA GLU A 142 11.79 9.61 17.91
C GLU A 142 11.60 9.83 16.40
N SER A 143 10.99 8.88 15.68
CA SER A 143 10.65 9.09 14.27
C SER A 143 9.68 10.25 14.11
N GLU A 144 9.95 11.13 13.14
CA GLU A 144 9.05 12.22 12.77
C GLU A 144 7.63 11.72 12.38
N SER A 145 7.51 10.47 11.95
CA SER A 145 6.21 9.82 11.68
C SER A 145 5.33 9.73 12.94
N PHE A 146 5.90 9.82 14.13
CA PHE A 146 5.17 9.80 15.41
C PHE A 146 5.22 11.12 16.18
N SER A 147 5.63 12.20 15.53
CA SER A 147 5.49 13.57 16.07
C SER A 147 4.02 13.86 16.40
N ASP A 148 3.74 14.59 17.45
CA ASP A 148 2.36 14.99 17.80
C ASP A 148 1.94 16.35 17.22
N THR A 149 2.76 16.92 16.36
CA THR A 149 2.48 18.18 15.67
C THR A 149 1.22 18.04 14.80
N GLY A 150 0.20 18.84 15.11
CA GLY A 150 -1.07 18.79 14.40
C GLY A 150 -1.97 17.60 14.76
N THR A 151 -1.54 16.71 15.66
CA THR A 151 -2.36 15.57 16.11
C THR A 151 -3.44 16.02 17.08
N PRO A 152 -4.69 15.54 16.94
CA PRO A 152 -5.79 15.82 17.86
C PRO A 152 -5.48 15.38 19.31
N SER A 153 -6.32 15.81 20.24
CA SER A 153 -6.18 15.37 21.66
C SER A 153 -6.53 13.89 21.80
N THR A 154 -5.78 13.20 22.69
CA THR A 154 -6.05 11.80 23.04
C THR A 154 -7.52 11.60 23.45
N PRO A 155 -8.23 10.60 22.89
CA PRO A 155 -9.61 10.31 23.25
C PRO A 155 -9.80 10.01 24.74
N GLN A 156 -10.84 10.55 25.37
CA GLN A 156 -11.10 10.37 26.81
C GLN A 156 -11.32 8.90 27.23
N ARG A 157 -11.72 8.03 26.29
CA ARG A 157 -11.93 6.60 26.56
C ARG A 157 -10.62 5.81 26.67
N TRP A 158 -9.49 6.39 26.23
CA TRP A 158 -8.18 5.77 26.33
C TRP A 158 -7.78 5.51 27.78
N LYS A 159 -7.35 4.28 28.09
CA LYS A 159 -6.93 3.83 29.43
C LYS A 159 -5.54 3.23 29.46
N GLY A 160 -4.89 3.15 28.28
CA GLY A 160 -3.55 2.61 28.19
C GLY A 160 -2.47 3.53 28.77
N LYS A 161 -1.26 3.05 28.76
CA LYS A 161 -0.11 3.73 29.37
C LYS A 161 1.11 3.71 28.48
N CYS A 162 2.06 4.57 28.77
CA CYS A 162 3.42 4.55 28.26
C CYS A 162 4.33 3.83 29.28
N GLU A 163 4.76 2.62 28.98
CA GLU A 163 5.59 1.81 29.86
C GLU A 163 7.02 2.34 29.89
N LYS A 164 7.65 2.32 31.07
CA LYS A 164 9.08 2.61 31.21
C LYS A 164 9.89 1.32 31.09
N GLY A 165 10.96 1.33 30.31
CA GLY A 165 11.86 0.19 30.14
C GLY A 165 13.25 0.59 29.65
N THR A 166 14.00 -0.38 29.11
CA THR A 166 15.34 -0.13 28.56
C THR A 166 15.25 0.83 27.38
N GLU A 167 16.01 1.94 27.45
CA GLU A 167 16.04 3.01 26.44
C GLU A 167 14.64 3.55 26.07
N PHE A 168 13.62 3.37 26.94
CA PHE A 168 12.27 3.86 26.73
C PHE A 168 11.74 4.57 27.97
N SER A 169 11.49 5.85 27.82
CA SER A 169 10.94 6.70 28.88
C SER A 169 9.42 6.67 28.89
N SER A 170 8.79 6.79 30.05
CA SER A 170 7.33 7.03 30.16
C SER A 170 6.88 8.34 29.50
N PHE A 171 7.80 9.24 29.15
CA PHE A 171 7.55 10.48 28.41
C PHE A 171 7.78 10.34 26.89
N ALA A 172 8.11 9.15 26.39
CA ALA A 172 8.27 8.90 24.96
C ALA A 172 6.94 8.94 24.21
N CYS A 173 5.82 8.72 24.91
CA CYS A 173 4.49 8.85 24.31
C CYS A 173 4.04 10.32 24.26
N ASN A 174 3.20 10.63 23.30
CA ASN A 174 2.67 11.96 23.02
C ASN A 174 1.22 11.82 22.52
N LYS A 175 0.65 12.84 21.86
CA LYS A 175 -0.72 12.75 21.33
C LYS A 175 -0.84 11.79 20.14
N LYS A 176 0.23 11.51 19.42
CA LYS A 176 0.25 10.58 18.28
C LYS A 176 0.46 9.14 18.76
N LEU A 177 1.55 8.89 19.44
CA LEU A 177 1.83 7.64 20.13
C LEU A 177 1.28 7.75 21.56
N ILE A 178 0.02 7.37 21.76
CA ILE A 178 -0.68 7.58 23.04
C ILE A 178 -0.39 6.50 24.08
N GLY A 179 0.22 5.38 23.69
CA GLY A 179 0.60 4.28 24.56
C GLY A 179 1.61 3.36 23.92
N ALA A 180 2.44 2.74 24.76
CA ALA A 180 3.37 1.72 24.35
C ALA A 180 3.64 0.77 25.51
N GLN A 181 3.50 -0.54 25.29
CA GLN A 181 3.67 -1.58 26.29
C GLN A 181 4.38 -2.79 25.69
N SER A 182 5.06 -3.59 26.52
CA SER A 182 5.81 -4.77 26.08
C SER A 182 5.40 -6.03 26.87
N PHE A 183 5.39 -7.16 26.19
CA PHE A 183 4.95 -8.45 26.71
C PHE A 183 6.03 -9.49 26.40
N SER A 184 6.77 -9.94 27.42
CA SER A 184 7.93 -10.82 27.28
C SER A 184 7.95 -11.96 28.29
N LYS A 185 6.90 -12.13 29.07
CA LYS A 185 6.89 -13.18 30.12
C LYS A 185 6.86 -14.58 29.54
N GLY A 186 6.14 -14.75 28.42
CA GLY A 186 6.06 -16.04 27.72
C GLY A 186 7.39 -16.48 27.12
N ILE A 187 8.05 -15.59 26.38
CA ILE A 187 9.36 -15.84 25.77
C ILE A 187 10.43 -16.09 26.87
N LYS A 188 10.43 -15.31 27.93
CA LYS A 188 11.33 -15.50 29.08
C LYS A 188 11.08 -16.85 29.79
N ALA A 189 9.82 -17.25 29.95
CA ALA A 189 9.45 -18.52 30.54
C ALA A 189 9.85 -19.73 29.67
N ALA A 190 9.90 -19.54 28.36
CA ALA A 190 10.44 -20.53 27.40
C ALA A 190 11.97 -20.66 27.45
N GLY A 191 12.64 -19.89 28.31
CA GLY A 191 14.09 -19.91 28.46
C GLY A 191 14.86 -19.02 27.50
N ILE A 192 14.14 -18.26 26.65
CA ILE A 192 14.71 -17.33 25.69
C ILE A 192 15.04 -16.03 26.43
N LYS A 193 16.27 -15.56 26.32
CA LYS A 193 16.72 -14.32 26.92
C LYS A 193 16.65 -13.20 25.90
N ILE A 194 15.97 -12.11 26.27
CA ILE A 194 16.03 -10.90 25.45
C ILE A 194 17.49 -10.42 25.38
N SER A 195 18.01 -10.30 24.17
CA SER A 195 19.37 -9.84 23.95
C SER A 195 19.52 -8.38 24.44
N LYS A 196 20.62 -8.09 25.10
CA LYS A 196 20.96 -6.70 25.45
C LYS A 196 21.70 -5.98 24.32
N THR A 197 22.13 -6.71 23.32
CA THR A 197 22.90 -6.21 22.18
C THR A 197 22.00 -5.99 20.96
N TYR A 198 20.97 -6.85 20.80
CA TYR A 198 20.14 -6.91 19.61
C TYR A 198 18.66 -6.67 19.90
N ASP A 199 18.29 -6.28 21.13
CA ASP A 199 16.93 -5.86 21.46
C ASP A 199 16.87 -5.01 22.74
N PHE A 200 15.70 -4.40 22.98
CA PHE A 200 15.40 -3.62 24.18
C PHE A 200 14.28 -4.31 24.97
N ASP A 201 14.54 -4.62 26.26
CA ASP A 201 13.49 -5.11 27.17
C ASP A 201 12.53 -3.95 27.54
N SER A 202 11.79 -3.49 26.55
CA SER A 202 10.88 -2.35 26.58
C SER A 202 10.05 -2.30 25.29
N PRO A 203 9.07 -1.36 25.15
CA PRO A 203 8.34 -1.14 23.90
C PRO A 203 9.19 -0.60 22.74
N ARG A 204 10.46 -0.23 22.97
CA ARG A 204 11.35 0.29 21.93
C ARG A 204 11.61 -0.77 20.87
N ASP A 205 11.54 -0.34 19.63
CA ASP A 205 11.87 -1.16 18.47
C ASP A 205 13.39 -1.22 18.26
N PHE A 206 13.90 -2.40 18.04
CA PHE A 206 15.30 -2.60 17.65
C PHE A 206 15.42 -2.92 16.16
N GLU A 207 14.55 -3.77 15.67
CA GLU A 207 14.61 -4.34 14.33
C GLU A 207 14.01 -3.39 13.26
N GLY A 208 12.89 -2.73 13.55
CA GLY A 208 12.29 -1.72 12.68
C GLY A 208 10.92 -2.10 12.11
N HIS A 209 10.54 -3.39 12.10
CA HIS A 209 9.29 -3.86 11.51
C HIS A 209 8.06 -3.21 12.15
N GLY A 210 7.99 -3.11 13.49
CA GLY A 210 6.86 -2.48 14.18
C GLY A 210 6.77 -0.97 13.95
N THR A 211 7.90 -0.29 13.80
CA THR A 211 7.97 1.12 13.40
C THR A 211 7.44 1.31 11.99
N HIS A 212 7.80 0.41 11.06
CA HIS A 212 7.36 0.42 9.68
C HIS A 212 5.84 0.20 9.57
N THR A 213 5.30 -0.83 10.21
CA THR A 213 3.86 -1.15 10.19
C THR A 213 3.02 -0.07 10.86
N SER A 214 3.47 0.48 12.00
CA SER A 214 2.79 1.58 12.70
C SER A 214 2.74 2.86 11.87
N SER A 215 3.86 3.23 11.21
CA SER A 215 3.91 4.42 10.38
C SER A 215 3.14 4.25 9.07
N THR A 216 3.06 3.02 8.53
CA THR A 216 2.21 2.69 7.38
C THR A 216 0.73 2.86 7.72
N ALA A 217 0.28 2.40 8.89
CA ALA A 217 -1.12 2.55 9.32
C ALA A 217 -1.49 4.00 9.58
N ALA A 218 -0.68 4.73 10.37
CA ALA A 218 -1.07 6.01 10.93
C ALA A 218 0.07 7.04 11.10
N GLY A 219 1.21 6.89 10.43
CA GLY A 219 2.29 7.88 10.52
C GLY A 219 1.87 9.26 10.06
N ASN A 220 2.39 10.32 10.70
CA ASN A 220 2.21 11.69 10.26
C ASN A 220 2.88 11.96 8.91
N GLU A 221 2.60 13.12 8.31
CA GLU A 221 3.25 13.57 7.11
C GLU A 221 4.67 14.04 7.38
N VAL A 222 5.65 13.40 6.74
CA VAL A 222 7.07 13.75 6.82
C VAL A 222 7.60 14.02 5.41
N PRO A 223 7.87 15.30 5.07
CA PRO A 223 8.34 15.66 3.73
C PRO A 223 9.82 15.35 3.53
N GLY A 224 10.23 15.12 2.28
CA GLY A 224 11.62 15.00 1.87
C GLY A 224 12.27 13.66 2.15
N VAL A 225 11.54 12.65 2.59
CA VAL A 225 12.05 11.31 2.86
C VAL A 225 12.40 10.54 1.59
N SER A 226 13.28 9.55 1.72
CA SER A 226 13.62 8.60 0.65
C SER A 226 14.32 7.39 1.23
N HIS A 227 14.30 6.27 0.53
CA HIS A 227 15.18 5.14 0.77
C HIS A 227 16.47 5.35 -0.03
N PHE A 228 17.49 5.91 0.58
CA PHE A 228 18.79 6.25 -0.06
C PHE A 228 18.66 7.00 -1.40
N GLY A 229 17.62 7.81 -1.59
CA GLY A 229 17.35 8.55 -2.82
C GLY A 229 16.26 7.95 -3.71
N TYR A 230 15.88 6.66 -3.52
CA TYR A 230 14.70 6.08 -4.13
C TYR A 230 13.41 6.54 -3.43
N ALA A 231 12.30 6.47 -4.14
CA ALA A 231 10.96 6.79 -3.62
C ALA A 231 10.85 8.16 -2.94
N ARG A 232 11.65 9.14 -3.35
CA ARG A 232 11.70 10.46 -2.73
C ARG A 232 10.33 11.13 -2.72
N GLY A 233 9.90 11.62 -1.55
CA GLY A 233 8.61 12.27 -1.41
C GLY A 233 8.25 12.60 0.04
N THR A 234 6.94 12.58 0.34
CA THR A 234 6.40 12.77 1.69
C THR A 234 5.90 11.42 2.21
N ALA A 235 6.49 10.90 3.29
CA ALA A 235 5.94 9.75 4.01
C ALA A 235 4.66 10.15 4.73
N ARG A 236 3.68 9.26 4.75
CA ARG A 236 2.46 9.38 5.56
C ARG A 236 1.75 8.04 5.66
N GLY A 237 1.11 7.82 6.80
CA GLY A 237 0.21 6.69 6.99
C GLY A 237 -1.11 6.85 6.26
N ILE A 238 -1.88 5.78 6.23
CA ILE A 238 -3.22 5.77 5.61
C ILE A 238 -4.22 6.59 6.42
N ALA A 239 -4.13 6.54 7.76
CA ALA A 239 -4.94 7.34 8.68
C ALA A 239 -4.06 8.28 9.51
N PRO A 240 -3.48 9.35 8.93
CA PRO A 240 -2.48 10.15 9.63
C PRO A 240 -3.05 10.96 10.80
N GLY A 241 -4.37 11.11 10.94
CA GLY A 241 -5.04 11.71 12.10
C GLY A 241 -5.33 10.72 13.24
N ALA A 242 -5.22 9.41 13.00
CA ALA A 242 -5.46 8.40 14.03
C ALA A 242 -4.32 8.35 15.06
N HIS A 243 -4.65 7.88 16.25
CA HIS A 243 -3.68 7.62 17.33
C HIS A 243 -3.11 6.21 17.23
N VAL A 244 -1.86 6.04 17.68
CA VAL A 244 -1.16 4.76 17.71
C VAL A 244 -0.95 4.31 19.15
N ALA A 245 -1.19 3.03 19.41
CA ALA A 245 -0.80 2.35 20.63
C ALA A 245 0.02 1.10 20.26
N MET A 246 1.25 0.99 20.76
CA MET A 246 2.14 -0.13 20.47
C MET A 246 2.06 -1.20 21.57
N TYR A 247 1.93 -2.44 21.14
CA TYR A 247 2.01 -3.64 21.98
C TYR A 247 3.12 -4.53 21.43
N LYS A 248 4.34 -4.38 22.00
CA LYS A 248 5.49 -5.19 21.58
C LYS A 248 5.31 -6.61 22.06
N VAL A 249 5.21 -7.54 21.12
CA VAL A 249 5.00 -8.98 21.33
C VAL A 249 5.98 -9.84 20.53
N LEU A 250 6.78 -9.22 19.65
CA LEU A 250 7.84 -9.80 18.85
C LEU A 250 9.20 -9.29 19.33
N TRP A 251 10.21 -10.16 19.31
CA TRP A 251 11.52 -9.90 19.88
C TRP A 251 12.61 -10.28 18.87
N ALA A 252 13.66 -9.45 18.73
CA ALA A 252 14.81 -9.77 17.88
C ALA A 252 15.47 -11.09 18.34
N GLU A 253 16.12 -11.81 17.46
CA GLU A 253 16.57 -13.21 17.57
C GLU A 253 15.43 -14.25 17.52
N ASP A 254 14.17 -13.80 17.68
CA ASP A 254 12.97 -14.64 17.66
C ASP A 254 11.81 -13.98 16.91
N THR A 255 12.09 -13.14 15.92
CA THR A 255 11.06 -12.53 15.06
C THR A 255 10.14 -13.57 14.42
N GLU A 256 10.62 -14.81 14.29
CA GLU A 256 9.83 -15.96 13.84
C GLU A 256 9.17 -16.73 15.00
N LYS A 257 9.46 -16.39 16.28
CA LYS A 257 9.02 -17.15 17.47
C LYS A 257 8.46 -16.26 18.56
N SER A 258 7.42 -15.51 18.27
CA SER A 258 6.70 -14.86 19.37
C SER A 258 6.02 -15.90 20.27
N ALA A 259 6.03 -15.68 21.59
CA ALA A 259 5.26 -16.53 22.48
C ALA A 259 3.76 -16.22 22.34
N ALA A 260 2.96 -17.24 22.07
CA ALA A 260 1.51 -17.12 21.95
C ALA A 260 0.88 -16.48 23.22
N SER A 261 1.44 -16.74 24.39
CA SER A 261 1.01 -16.14 25.66
C SER A 261 1.27 -14.63 25.73
N ASP A 262 2.36 -14.14 25.12
CA ASP A 262 2.69 -12.72 25.08
C ASP A 262 1.78 -11.97 24.11
N VAL A 263 1.49 -12.55 22.93
CA VAL A 263 0.52 -12.00 21.96
C VAL A 263 -0.87 -11.94 22.58
N LEU A 264 -1.32 -13.03 23.21
CA LEU A 264 -2.61 -13.06 23.89
C LEU A 264 -2.71 -12.00 24.99
N ALA A 265 -1.64 -11.81 25.78
CA ALA A 265 -1.60 -10.80 26.83
C ALA A 265 -1.64 -9.37 26.26
N GLY A 266 -0.95 -9.14 25.14
CA GLY A 266 -1.00 -7.85 24.41
C GLY A 266 -2.40 -7.54 23.91
N MET A 267 -3.07 -8.51 23.27
CA MET A 267 -4.43 -8.35 22.76
C MET A 267 -5.46 -8.13 23.89
N ASP A 268 -5.32 -8.85 25.01
CA ASP A 268 -6.17 -8.66 26.20
C ASP A 268 -6.00 -7.24 26.76
N GLN A 269 -4.76 -6.76 26.86
CA GLN A 269 -4.47 -5.41 27.31
C GLN A 269 -5.03 -4.35 26.38
N ALA A 270 -4.92 -4.53 25.06
CA ALA A 270 -5.43 -3.57 24.07
C ALA A 270 -6.97 -3.43 24.13
N ILE A 271 -7.69 -4.53 24.40
CA ILE A 271 -9.13 -4.48 24.67
C ILE A 271 -9.42 -3.64 25.93
N ALA A 272 -8.63 -3.85 27.00
CA ALA A 272 -8.78 -3.11 28.26
C ALA A 272 -8.43 -1.62 28.10
N ASP A 273 -7.43 -1.29 27.27
CA ASP A 273 -6.97 0.06 26.99
C ASP A 273 -7.94 0.84 26.11
N GLY A 274 -8.79 0.16 25.34
CA GLY A 274 -9.86 0.77 24.54
C GLY A 274 -9.41 1.17 23.14
N VAL A 275 -8.64 0.33 22.43
CA VAL A 275 -8.35 0.48 21.00
C VAL A 275 -9.61 0.23 20.16
N ASP A 276 -9.68 0.82 18.96
CA ASP A 276 -10.76 0.62 18.02
C ASP A 276 -10.42 -0.39 16.92
N ILE A 277 -9.14 -0.43 16.57
CA ILE A 277 -8.57 -1.31 15.52
C ILE A 277 -7.39 -2.06 16.12
N MET A 278 -7.25 -3.35 15.80
CA MET A 278 -6.06 -4.16 16.05
C MET A 278 -5.41 -4.51 14.72
N SER A 279 -4.13 -4.15 14.56
CA SER A 279 -3.29 -4.48 13.40
C SER A 279 -2.22 -5.47 13.81
N LEU A 280 -2.26 -6.67 13.22
CA LEU A 280 -1.34 -7.76 13.53
C LEU A 280 -0.60 -8.19 12.25
N SER A 281 0.67 -7.85 12.16
CA SER A 281 1.57 -8.32 11.09
C SER A 281 2.34 -9.58 11.53
N ILE A 282 1.62 -10.52 12.13
CA ILE A 282 2.12 -11.78 12.68
C ILE A 282 1.17 -12.94 12.36
N GLY A 283 1.71 -14.16 12.38
CA GLY A 283 0.94 -15.40 12.27
C GLY A 283 1.61 -16.51 13.06
N PHE A 284 0.80 -17.45 13.53
CA PHE A 284 1.27 -18.73 14.07
C PHE A 284 1.00 -19.83 13.07
N GLY A 285 1.46 -21.05 13.38
CA GLY A 285 1.12 -22.22 12.56
C GLY A 285 -0.40 -22.45 12.47
N GLN A 286 -0.82 -23.12 11.41
CA GLN A 286 -2.22 -23.39 11.10
C GLN A 286 -2.84 -24.34 12.13
N GLU A 287 -3.68 -23.82 13.01
CA GLU A 287 -4.34 -24.54 14.09
C GLU A 287 -5.86 -24.33 14.05
N PRO A 288 -6.67 -25.29 14.49
CA PRO A 288 -8.11 -25.09 14.65
C PRO A 288 -8.41 -23.89 15.53
N TYR A 289 -9.49 -23.14 15.24
CA TYR A 289 -9.82 -21.86 15.89
C TYR A 289 -9.87 -21.93 17.43
N PHE A 290 -10.18 -23.08 18.01
CA PHE A 290 -10.21 -23.28 19.47
C PHE A 290 -8.81 -23.46 20.09
N LYS A 291 -7.76 -23.55 19.28
CA LYS A 291 -6.34 -23.59 19.70
C LYS A 291 -5.56 -22.37 19.25
N ASP A 292 -6.04 -21.67 18.23
CA ASP A 292 -5.42 -20.47 17.70
C ASP A 292 -5.68 -19.28 18.64
N VAL A 293 -4.63 -18.78 19.28
CA VAL A 293 -4.73 -17.68 20.25
C VAL A 293 -5.16 -16.37 19.59
N ILE A 294 -4.74 -16.12 18.34
CA ILE A 294 -5.17 -14.93 17.59
C ILE A 294 -6.66 -15.05 17.27
N ALA A 295 -7.14 -16.20 16.81
CA ALA A 295 -8.54 -16.42 16.54
C ALA A 295 -9.41 -16.23 17.81
N ILE A 296 -8.99 -16.80 18.96
CA ILE A 296 -9.70 -16.67 20.23
C ILE A 296 -9.77 -15.21 20.71
N ALA A 297 -8.62 -14.51 20.70
CA ALA A 297 -8.54 -13.12 21.13
C ALA A 297 -9.30 -12.18 20.19
N SER A 298 -9.19 -12.42 18.87
CA SER A 298 -9.91 -11.64 17.86
C SER A 298 -11.41 -11.74 17.97
N LEU A 299 -11.96 -12.94 18.28
CA LEU A 299 -13.39 -13.10 18.51
C LEU A 299 -13.86 -12.28 19.71
N SER A 300 -12.99 -12.17 20.73
CA SER A 300 -13.26 -11.31 21.89
C SER A 300 -13.26 -9.84 21.56
N ALA A 301 -12.30 -9.40 20.73
CA ALA A 301 -12.19 -8.03 20.28
C ALA A 301 -13.41 -7.62 19.43
N ILE A 302 -13.84 -8.49 18.50
CA ILE A 302 -15.03 -8.29 17.67
C ILE A 302 -16.30 -8.13 18.53
N GLU A 303 -16.44 -8.92 19.59
CA GLU A 303 -17.57 -8.79 20.53
C GLU A 303 -17.61 -7.40 21.20
N LYS A 304 -16.47 -6.73 21.31
CA LYS A 304 -16.35 -5.37 21.85
C LYS A 304 -16.39 -4.28 20.77
N GLY A 305 -16.62 -4.64 19.51
CA GLY A 305 -16.67 -3.71 18.38
C GLY A 305 -15.30 -3.27 17.88
N ILE A 306 -14.22 -3.99 18.25
CA ILE A 306 -12.84 -3.71 17.81
C ILE A 306 -12.60 -4.47 16.49
N PHE A 307 -12.22 -3.75 15.44
CA PHE A 307 -11.91 -4.35 14.15
C PHE A 307 -10.52 -4.99 14.18
N VAL A 308 -10.43 -6.25 13.73
CA VAL A 308 -9.15 -6.98 13.72
C VAL A 308 -8.72 -7.26 12.29
N VAL A 309 -7.50 -6.85 11.96
CA VAL A 309 -6.87 -7.08 10.67
C VAL A 309 -5.52 -7.76 10.85
N CYS A 310 -5.27 -8.81 10.05
CA CYS A 310 -4.06 -9.60 10.12
C CYS A 310 -3.46 -9.84 8.73
N ALA A 311 -2.14 -9.99 8.68
CA ALA A 311 -1.42 -10.44 7.51
C ALA A 311 -1.79 -11.88 7.12
N ALA A 312 -1.86 -12.16 5.80
CA ALA A 312 -2.20 -13.48 5.28
C ALA A 312 -1.05 -14.51 5.35
N GLY A 313 0.20 -14.04 5.47
CA GLY A 313 1.43 -14.83 5.38
C GLY A 313 2.18 -14.63 4.07
N ASN A 314 3.43 -15.07 4.02
CA ASN A 314 4.37 -14.80 2.91
C ASN A 314 4.89 -16.09 2.23
N GLU A 315 4.15 -17.20 2.26
CA GLU A 315 4.59 -18.48 1.70
C GLU A 315 4.34 -18.62 0.18
N GLY A 316 3.51 -17.76 -0.42
CA GLY A 316 3.28 -17.71 -1.87
C GLY A 316 2.57 -18.91 -2.49
N VAL A 317 2.15 -19.90 -1.71
CA VAL A 317 1.56 -21.14 -2.20
C VAL A 317 0.09 -21.29 -1.79
N ARG A 318 -0.65 -22.20 -2.43
CA ARG A 318 -2.02 -22.51 -2.03
C ARG A 318 -2.08 -23.20 -0.68
N TYR A 319 -3.19 -23.00 0.05
CA TYR A 319 -3.42 -23.55 1.40
C TYR A 319 -2.40 -23.05 2.44
N SER A 320 -1.82 -21.87 2.23
CA SER A 320 -0.84 -21.27 3.14
C SER A 320 -1.38 -20.10 3.95
N ILE A 321 -2.69 -19.82 3.87
CA ILE A 321 -3.30 -18.72 4.62
C ILE A 321 -3.05 -18.89 6.12
N ASN A 322 -2.51 -17.85 6.73
CA ASN A 322 -2.50 -17.61 8.16
C ASN A 322 -3.67 -16.69 8.54
N ASN A 323 -4.11 -16.75 9.80
CA ASN A 323 -5.17 -15.87 10.32
C ASN A 323 -6.51 -15.98 9.57
N GLY A 324 -6.88 -17.19 9.13
CA GLY A 324 -8.06 -17.44 8.29
C GLY A 324 -9.42 -17.42 9.00
N ALA A 325 -9.51 -17.08 10.30
CA ALA A 325 -10.78 -17.06 11.03
C ALA A 325 -11.75 -16.05 10.42
N PRO A 326 -13.07 -16.41 10.28
CA PRO A 326 -14.02 -15.56 9.54
C PRO A 326 -14.34 -14.21 10.20
N TRP A 327 -13.97 -14.02 11.44
CA TRP A 327 -14.10 -12.74 12.15
C TRP A 327 -12.85 -11.86 12.05
N ILE A 328 -11.75 -12.36 11.50
CA ILE A 328 -10.52 -11.61 11.18
C ILE A 328 -10.61 -11.13 9.74
N THR A 329 -10.14 -9.90 9.46
CA THR A 329 -9.90 -9.45 8.09
C THR A 329 -8.47 -9.80 7.69
N THR A 330 -8.33 -10.77 6.78
CA THR A 330 -7.06 -11.34 6.35
C THR A 330 -6.58 -10.65 5.07
N VAL A 331 -5.39 -10.09 5.07
CA VAL A 331 -4.90 -9.21 4.01
C VAL A 331 -3.75 -9.84 3.25
N GLY A 332 -3.92 -10.00 1.94
CA GLY A 332 -2.86 -10.36 1.00
C GLY A 332 -2.12 -9.13 0.46
N ALA A 333 -0.92 -9.35 -0.07
CA ALA A 333 -0.06 -8.31 -0.60
C ALA A 333 -0.26 -8.10 -2.10
N GLY A 334 -0.42 -6.83 -2.51
CA GLY A 334 -0.47 -6.37 -3.89
C GLY A 334 0.70 -5.44 -4.22
N THR A 335 1.09 -5.41 -5.50
CA THR A 335 2.11 -4.47 -6.00
C THR A 335 1.53 -3.08 -6.21
N VAL A 336 2.42 -2.09 -6.33
CA VAL A 336 2.08 -0.72 -6.78
C VAL A 336 2.77 -0.42 -8.11
N ASP A 337 2.31 0.61 -8.82
CA ASP A 337 2.81 1.02 -10.15
C ASP A 337 4.14 1.81 -10.08
N ARG A 338 4.90 1.66 -9.00
CA ARG A 338 6.23 2.24 -8.79
C ARG A 338 7.32 1.22 -9.14
N SER A 339 8.36 1.68 -9.81
CA SER A 339 9.54 0.86 -10.15
C SER A 339 10.82 1.59 -9.80
N PHE A 340 11.81 0.84 -9.35
CA PHE A 340 13.17 1.31 -9.08
C PHE A 340 14.10 0.74 -10.13
N THR A 341 14.81 1.61 -10.85
CA THR A 341 15.50 1.16 -12.06
C THR A 341 16.93 1.69 -12.18
N ALA A 342 17.74 0.92 -12.91
CA ALA A 342 19.00 1.35 -13.47
C ALA A 342 19.01 1.17 -14.98
N THR A 343 19.84 1.96 -15.66
CA THR A 343 20.02 1.87 -17.11
C THR A 343 21.44 1.42 -17.42
N VAL A 344 21.58 0.44 -18.31
CA VAL A 344 22.83 -0.05 -18.87
C VAL A 344 22.91 0.38 -20.34
N THR A 345 23.95 1.13 -20.70
CA THR A 345 24.24 1.50 -22.11
C THR A 345 25.46 0.73 -22.57
N LEU A 346 25.35 -0.02 -23.65
CA LEU A 346 26.47 -0.71 -24.29
C LEU A 346 27.31 0.26 -25.14
N GLU A 347 28.49 -0.16 -25.59
CA GLU A 347 29.38 0.66 -26.40
C GLU A 347 28.78 1.02 -27.78
N ASN A 348 27.83 0.21 -28.28
CA ASN A 348 27.05 0.45 -29.49
C ASN A 348 25.83 1.35 -29.29
N ASP A 349 25.74 2.06 -28.16
CA ASP A 349 24.63 2.95 -27.78
C ASP A 349 23.25 2.27 -27.55
N SER A 350 23.23 0.95 -27.43
CA SER A 350 21.99 0.23 -27.02
C SER A 350 21.77 0.44 -25.53
N ASP A 351 20.59 0.93 -25.17
CA ASP A 351 20.15 1.15 -23.80
C ASP A 351 19.22 0.01 -23.32
N PHE A 352 19.49 -0.50 -22.14
CA PHE A 352 18.67 -1.49 -21.44
C PHE A 352 18.33 -0.99 -20.05
N GLU A 353 17.06 -1.07 -19.69
CA GLU A 353 16.59 -0.71 -18.37
C GLU A 353 16.18 -1.97 -17.61
N GLY A 354 16.54 -2.02 -16.32
CA GLY A 354 16.16 -3.11 -15.42
C GLY A 354 15.94 -2.62 -14.00
N ILE A 355 15.54 -3.55 -13.13
CA ILE A 355 15.29 -3.27 -11.70
C ILE A 355 16.63 -3.13 -10.99
N SER A 356 16.71 -2.15 -10.08
CA SER A 356 17.86 -1.98 -9.19
C SER A 356 17.44 -1.25 -7.92
N TYR A 357 17.91 -1.75 -6.79
CA TYR A 357 17.76 -1.11 -5.47
C TYR A 357 19.12 -0.65 -4.91
N TYR A 358 20.18 -0.67 -5.71
CA TYR A 358 21.52 -0.28 -5.23
C TYR A 358 21.50 1.12 -4.61
N PRO A 359 21.85 1.29 -3.32
CA PRO A 359 21.49 2.48 -2.54
C PRO A 359 22.45 3.67 -2.72
N GLN A 360 23.35 3.62 -3.68
CA GLN A 360 24.29 4.71 -3.91
C GLN A 360 24.19 5.25 -5.33
N SER A 361 24.36 6.58 -5.45
CA SER A 361 24.51 7.23 -6.74
C SER A 361 25.93 7.00 -7.27
N ILE A 362 26.07 5.99 -8.13
CA ILE A 362 27.32 5.69 -8.80
C ILE A 362 27.18 5.86 -10.31
N TYR A 363 28.24 6.32 -10.94
CA TYR A 363 28.35 6.40 -12.39
C TYR A 363 29.49 5.50 -12.87
N ILE A 364 29.10 4.41 -13.54
CA ILE A 364 30.04 3.44 -14.13
C ILE A 364 30.19 3.78 -15.61
N SER A 365 31.42 3.91 -16.08
CA SER A 365 31.69 4.25 -17.47
C SER A 365 32.86 3.47 -18.04
N ASN A 366 32.80 3.15 -19.34
CA ASN A 366 33.84 2.49 -20.14
C ASN A 366 34.48 1.28 -19.45
N THR A 367 33.67 0.45 -18.81
CA THR A 367 34.10 -0.71 -18.01
C THR A 367 33.96 -2.00 -18.83
N SER A 368 34.98 -2.88 -18.75
CA SER A 368 34.93 -4.18 -19.43
C SER A 368 33.78 -5.04 -18.96
N LEU A 369 33.07 -5.68 -19.89
CA LEU A 369 32.02 -6.64 -19.61
C LEU A 369 32.60 -8.06 -19.64
N TYR A 370 32.38 -8.84 -18.58
CA TYR A 370 32.72 -10.25 -18.50
C TYR A 370 31.45 -11.10 -18.67
N TYR A 371 31.58 -12.15 -19.46
CA TYR A 371 30.58 -13.20 -19.58
C TYR A 371 31.27 -14.56 -19.64
N GLY A 372 30.80 -15.53 -18.88
CA GLY A 372 31.38 -16.88 -18.76
C GLY A 372 31.15 -17.76 -19.99
N GLN A 373 31.38 -17.24 -21.20
CA GLN A 373 31.14 -17.94 -22.48
C GLN A 373 31.83 -19.31 -22.52
N GLY A 374 31.09 -20.35 -22.92
CA GLY A 374 31.61 -21.72 -23.02
C GLY A 374 31.64 -22.50 -21.72
N ASN A 375 31.33 -21.89 -20.58
CA ASN A 375 31.20 -22.55 -19.29
C ASN A 375 29.88 -22.16 -18.62
N ILE A 376 28.92 -23.07 -18.57
CA ILE A 376 27.57 -22.81 -18.09
C ILE A 376 27.54 -22.37 -16.61
N SER A 377 28.43 -22.92 -15.77
CA SER A 377 28.53 -22.52 -14.37
C SER A 377 29.04 -21.07 -14.21
N LYS A 378 29.98 -20.66 -15.04
CA LYS A 378 30.46 -19.27 -15.08
C LYS A 378 29.42 -18.33 -15.68
N ALA A 379 28.71 -18.76 -16.73
CA ALA A 379 27.67 -17.97 -17.38
C ALA A 379 26.45 -17.71 -16.47
N HIS A 380 26.12 -18.67 -15.58
CA HIS A 380 25.07 -18.54 -14.59
C HIS A 380 25.56 -17.99 -13.24
N CYS A 381 26.84 -17.62 -13.13
CA CYS A 381 27.44 -17.14 -11.88
C CYS A 381 27.15 -18.06 -10.68
N ASN A 382 27.32 -19.38 -10.88
CA ASN A 382 27.11 -20.36 -9.82
C ASN A 382 28.11 -20.14 -8.68
N HIS A 383 27.73 -20.53 -7.47
CA HIS A 383 28.58 -20.45 -6.29
C HIS A 383 29.99 -21.01 -6.58
N SER A 384 31.02 -20.23 -6.29
CA SER A 384 32.45 -20.56 -6.48
C SER A 384 32.87 -20.87 -7.94
N ALA A 385 32.05 -20.52 -8.94
CA ALA A 385 32.40 -20.74 -10.35
C ALA A 385 33.26 -19.66 -10.96
N LEU A 386 33.18 -18.42 -10.47
CA LEU A 386 33.93 -17.29 -11.01
C LEU A 386 35.33 -17.20 -10.40
N ASP A 387 36.31 -16.73 -11.20
CA ASP A 387 37.69 -16.49 -10.76
C ASP A 387 37.93 -14.97 -10.65
N SER A 388 38.35 -14.52 -9.45
CA SER A 388 38.69 -13.11 -9.19
C SER A 388 39.71 -12.55 -10.17
N LYS A 389 40.67 -13.37 -10.67
CA LYS A 389 41.65 -12.94 -11.67
C LYS A 389 41.04 -12.58 -13.01
N GLU A 390 39.90 -13.21 -13.35
CA GLU A 390 39.20 -12.96 -14.61
C GLU A 390 38.23 -11.77 -14.49
N VAL A 391 37.60 -11.56 -13.32
CA VAL A 391 36.42 -10.68 -13.19
C VAL A 391 36.62 -9.45 -12.32
N ALA A 392 37.64 -9.40 -11.45
CA ALA A 392 37.82 -8.26 -10.56
C ALA A 392 37.86 -6.92 -11.34
N GLY A 393 37.10 -5.94 -10.88
CA GLY A 393 36.98 -4.62 -11.48
C GLY A 393 36.21 -4.56 -12.80
N LYS A 394 35.55 -5.65 -13.22
CA LYS A 394 34.69 -5.70 -14.43
C LYS A 394 33.22 -5.67 -14.07
N VAL A 395 32.39 -5.38 -15.05
CA VAL A 395 30.95 -5.67 -15.00
C VAL A 395 30.74 -7.14 -15.39
N VAL A 396 30.00 -7.90 -14.62
CA VAL A 396 29.73 -9.32 -14.87
C VAL A 396 28.30 -9.49 -15.34
N LEU A 397 28.10 -10.24 -16.44
CA LEU A 397 26.78 -10.68 -16.88
C LEU A 397 26.53 -12.09 -16.40
N CYS A 398 25.42 -12.29 -15.69
CA CYS A 398 24.91 -13.57 -15.24
C CYS A 398 23.61 -13.91 -15.99
N ASP A 399 23.57 -15.08 -16.61
CA ASP A 399 22.36 -15.57 -17.28
C ASP A 399 21.32 -16.09 -16.32
N TYR A 400 20.07 -16.11 -16.80
CA TYR A 400 18.94 -16.71 -16.10
C TYR A 400 19.16 -18.19 -15.83
N SER A 401 18.81 -18.61 -14.62
CA SER A 401 18.81 -20.00 -14.19
C SER A 401 17.54 -20.31 -13.39
N LEU A 402 16.93 -21.47 -13.64
CA LEU A 402 15.83 -21.98 -12.80
C LEU A 402 16.31 -22.60 -11.47
N LYS A 403 17.62 -22.71 -11.27
CA LYS A 403 18.22 -23.43 -10.14
C LYS A 403 19.02 -22.53 -9.19
N ILE A 404 19.22 -21.30 -9.57
CA ILE A 404 20.11 -20.38 -8.86
C ILE A 404 19.37 -19.04 -8.78
N ASP A 405 19.12 -18.61 -7.58
CA ASP A 405 18.46 -17.34 -7.31
C ASP A 405 19.39 -16.16 -7.58
N ILE A 406 18.83 -14.99 -7.82
CA ILE A 406 19.59 -13.75 -8.09
C ILE A 406 20.49 -13.39 -6.91
N ASP A 407 20.01 -13.61 -5.69
CA ASP A 407 20.76 -13.39 -4.47
C ASP A 407 22.05 -14.24 -4.42
N ASP A 408 22.00 -15.52 -4.79
CA ASP A 408 23.19 -16.37 -4.92
C ASP A 408 24.15 -15.86 -6.01
N GLN A 409 23.60 -15.38 -7.14
CA GLN A 409 24.39 -14.78 -8.20
C GLN A 409 25.06 -13.47 -7.75
N LEU A 410 24.32 -12.60 -7.03
CA LEU A 410 24.84 -11.36 -6.44
C LEU A 410 26.00 -11.63 -5.50
N ARG A 411 25.81 -12.59 -4.56
CA ARG A 411 26.87 -13.00 -3.63
C ARG A 411 28.11 -13.53 -4.33
N GLU A 412 27.95 -14.29 -5.41
CA GLU A 412 29.10 -14.80 -6.18
C GLU A 412 29.85 -13.68 -6.90
N VAL A 413 29.13 -12.73 -7.51
CA VAL A 413 29.71 -11.59 -8.22
C VAL A 413 30.44 -10.65 -7.25
N GLU A 414 29.89 -10.43 -6.06
CA GLU A 414 30.54 -9.70 -4.97
C GLU A 414 31.79 -10.42 -4.45
N ARG A 415 31.71 -11.72 -4.19
CA ARG A 415 32.80 -12.56 -3.67
C ARG A 415 34.07 -12.44 -4.51
N VAL A 416 33.95 -12.34 -5.82
CA VAL A 416 35.09 -12.28 -6.75
C VAL A 416 35.60 -10.86 -7.00
N GLY A 417 35.01 -9.85 -6.36
CA GLY A 417 35.44 -8.46 -6.47
C GLY A 417 35.11 -7.80 -7.82
N ALA A 418 34.01 -8.20 -8.43
CA ALA A 418 33.48 -7.52 -9.60
C ALA A 418 33.09 -6.08 -9.25
N PHE A 419 33.11 -5.20 -10.25
CA PHE A 419 32.75 -3.79 -10.06
C PHE A 419 31.24 -3.58 -10.06
N ALA A 420 30.52 -4.36 -10.87
CA ALA A 420 29.06 -4.36 -10.95
C ALA A 420 28.52 -5.67 -11.54
N GLY A 421 27.21 -5.93 -11.32
CA GLY A 421 26.48 -7.06 -11.88
C GLY A 421 25.37 -6.67 -12.85
N ILE A 422 25.17 -7.48 -13.88
CA ILE A 422 24.00 -7.47 -14.76
C ILE A 422 23.40 -8.87 -14.68
N PHE A 423 22.18 -9.00 -14.18
CA PHE A 423 21.51 -10.27 -14.00
C PHE A 423 20.34 -10.38 -14.95
N SER A 424 20.18 -11.54 -15.59
CA SER A 424 19.04 -11.81 -16.48
C SER A 424 17.99 -12.61 -15.70
N SER A 425 16.80 -12.06 -15.48
CA SER A 425 15.72 -12.76 -14.80
C SER A 425 14.35 -12.18 -15.13
N ASN A 426 13.31 -13.00 -14.90
CA ASN A 426 11.92 -12.56 -14.92
C ASN A 426 11.30 -12.56 -13.52
N THR A 427 12.10 -12.74 -12.46
CA THR A 427 11.58 -12.68 -11.10
C THR A 427 11.12 -11.28 -10.74
N SER A 428 10.03 -11.21 -10.00
CA SER A 428 9.57 -9.98 -9.33
C SER A 428 10.00 -9.95 -7.86
N ASP A 429 10.58 -11.05 -7.36
CA ASP A 429 10.98 -11.23 -5.97
C ASP A 429 12.44 -10.79 -5.82
N LEU A 430 12.60 -9.49 -5.64
CA LEU A 430 13.89 -8.85 -5.43
C LEU A 430 13.77 -8.03 -4.16
N PHE A 431 14.73 -8.22 -3.26
CA PHE A 431 14.76 -7.53 -1.98
C PHE A 431 15.83 -6.45 -2.00
N PRO A 432 15.50 -5.22 -1.56
CA PRO A 432 16.44 -4.10 -1.60
C PRO A 432 17.76 -4.35 -0.87
N GLU A 433 17.74 -5.11 0.23
CA GLU A 433 18.89 -5.46 1.07
C GLU A 433 19.90 -6.40 0.40
N GLU A 434 19.55 -7.01 -0.73
CA GLU A 434 20.46 -7.90 -1.48
C GLU A 434 21.45 -7.13 -2.36
N PHE A 435 21.17 -5.84 -2.65
CA PHE A 435 21.95 -5.05 -3.60
C PHE A 435 23.21 -4.43 -2.96
N SER A 436 24.14 -5.25 -2.47
CA SER A 436 25.39 -4.83 -1.85
C SER A 436 26.43 -4.24 -2.83
N ILE A 437 26.30 -4.56 -4.13
CA ILE A 437 27.13 -3.99 -5.21
C ILE A 437 26.26 -3.35 -6.29
N PRO A 438 26.80 -2.41 -7.11
CA PRO A 438 26.06 -1.83 -8.22
C PRO A 438 25.52 -2.91 -9.16
N SER A 439 24.21 -3.11 -9.17
CA SER A 439 23.60 -4.24 -9.87
C SER A 439 22.31 -3.85 -10.56
N VAL A 440 22.01 -4.48 -11.68
CA VAL A 440 20.76 -4.34 -12.41
C VAL A 440 20.24 -5.70 -12.84
N VAL A 441 18.96 -5.92 -12.63
CA VAL A 441 18.24 -7.13 -13.07
C VAL A 441 17.45 -6.77 -14.32
N LEU A 442 17.85 -7.33 -15.45
CA LEU A 442 17.21 -7.17 -16.75
C LEU A 442 16.22 -8.31 -16.99
N HIS A 443 15.08 -8.00 -17.63
CA HIS A 443 14.21 -9.03 -18.18
C HIS A 443 15.00 -9.96 -19.12
N THR A 444 14.68 -11.25 -19.15
CA THR A 444 15.43 -12.28 -19.90
C THR A 444 15.64 -11.93 -21.37
N ASP A 445 14.66 -11.27 -22.03
CA ASP A 445 14.81 -10.82 -23.43
C ASP A 445 15.90 -9.74 -23.59
N SER A 446 15.99 -8.83 -22.62
CA SER A 446 17.02 -7.79 -22.59
C SER A 446 18.37 -8.39 -22.23
N GLY A 447 18.42 -9.29 -21.25
CA GLY A 447 19.60 -10.05 -20.90
C GLY A 447 20.16 -10.85 -22.07
N ALA A 448 19.31 -11.50 -22.87
CA ALA A 448 19.73 -12.22 -24.08
C ALA A 448 20.41 -11.30 -25.11
N LYS A 449 19.95 -10.06 -25.29
CA LYS A 449 20.59 -9.08 -26.18
C LYS A 449 21.95 -8.63 -25.65
N VAL A 450 22.08 -8.41 -24.34
CA VAL A 450 23.38 -8.10 -23.71
C VAL A 450 24.34 -9.27 -23.83
N ARG A 451 23.87 -10.50 -23.66
CA ARG A 451 24.66 -11.72 -23.88
C ARG A 451 25.14 -11.83 -25.33
N GLU A 452 24.24 -11.60 -26.31
CA GLU A 452 24.61 -11.60 -27.74
C GLU A 452 25.71 -10.61 -28.02
N TYR A 453 25.62 -9.39 -27.49
CA TYR A 453 26.68 -8.39 -27.58
C TYR A 453 27.98 -8.91 -26.92
N ALA A 454 27.93 -9.41 -25.69
CA ALA A 454 29.09 -9.90 -24.94
C ALA A 454 29.81 -11.07 -25.66
N THR A 455 29.09 -11.88 -26.44
CA THR A 455 29.66 -13.02 -27.19
C THR A 455 30.22 -12.65 -28.55
N ARG A 456 29.69 -11.59 -29.20
CA ARG A 456 30.15 -11.14 -30.53
C ARG A 456 31.39 -10.22 -30.43
N GLU A 457 31.43 -9.37 -29.39
CA GLU A 457 32.50 -8.37 -29.25
C GLU A 457 33.71 -8.93 -28.54
N LYS A 458 34.88 -8.91 -29.21
CA LYS A 458 36.15 -9.42 -28.61
C LYS A 458 36.55 -8.67 -27.33
N ARG A 459 36.12 -7.43 -27.16
CA ARG A 459 36.38 -6.58 -26.00
C ARG A 459 35.08 -5.87 -25.62
N ALA A 460 34.09 -6.63 -25.24
CA ALA A 460 32.81 -6.08 -24.83
C ALA A 460 32.97 -5.12 -23.64
N LYS A 461 32.32 -3.97 -23.74
CA LYS A 461 32.37 -2.93 -22.69
C LYS A 461 30.98 -2.37 -22.45
N ILE A 462 30.76 -1.96 -21.20
CA ILE A 462 29.65 -1.12 -20.80
C ILE A 462 30.07 0.34 -20.96
N LYS A 463 29.38 1.08 -21.83
CA LYS A 463 29.62 2.50 -22.04
C LYS A 463 29.27 3.29 -20.78
N ARG A 464 28.10 2.96 -20.14
CA ARG A 464 27.68 3.56 -18.88
C ARG A 464 26.61 2.74 -18.17
N MET A 465 26.58 2.85 -16.84
CA MET A 465 25.44 2.45 -15.99
C MET A 465 25.03 3.64 -15.12
N ARG A 466 23.72 3.81 -14.93
CA ARG A 466 23.12 4.86 -14.10
C ARG A 466 22.09 4.25 -13.17
N PHE A 467 22.16 4.63 -11.90
CA PHE A 467 21.32 4.13 -10.82
C PHE A 467 20.40 5.21 -10.24
N LEU A 468 19.63 4.87 -9.21
CA LEU A 468 18.75 5.75 -8.45
C LEU A 468 17.63 6.40 -9.29
N ARG A 469 16.92 5.58 -10.04
CA ARG A 469 15.73 6.05 -10.79
C ARG A 469 14.45 5.49 -10.19
N THR A 470 13.53 6.36 -9.83
CA THR A 470 12.17 6.01 -9.45
C THR A 470 11.23 6.39 -10.59
N LYS A 471 10.42 5.43 -11.04
CA LYS A 471 9.40 5.62 -12.07
C LYS A 471 8.01 5.29 -11.52
N LEU A 472 7.01 6.05 -11.93
CA LEU A 472 5.62 5.86 -11.57
C LEU A 472 4.78 5.60 -12.82
N GLY A 473 3.75 4.76 -12.71
CA GLY A 473 2.82 4.47 -13.81
C GLY A 473 3.43 3.70 -14.98
N THR A 474 4.57 3.03 -14.79
CA THR A 474 5.30 2.34 -15.87
C THR A 474 5.08 0.84 -15.89
N LYS A 475 4.52 0.26 -14.83
CA LYS A 475 4.14 -1.16 -14.76
C LYS A 475 2.67 -1.31 -14.41
N ALA A 476 2.06 -2.41 -14.90
CA ALA A 476 0.71 -2.80 -14.51
C ALA A 476 0.66 -3.06 -13.01
N ALA A 477 -0.30 -2.45 -12.31
CA ALA A 477 -0.53 -2.63 -10.88
C ALA A 477 -2.01 -2.31 -10.53
N PRO A 478 -2.58 -2.94 -9.49
CA PRO A 478 -1.94 -3.95 -8.66
C PRO A 478 -1.82 -5.31 -9.35
N GLN A 479 -0.82 -6.08 -8.94
CA GLN A 479 -0.69 -7.51 -9.20
C GLN A 479 -0.55 -8.21 -7.84
N VAL A 480 -0.94 -9.49 -7.75
CA VAL A 480 -0.72 -10.26 -6.51
C VAL A 480 0.78 -10.50 -6.34
N ALA A 481 1.34 -10.16 -5.19
CA ALA A 481 2.73 -10.45 -4.88
C ALA A 481 2.96 -11.98 -4.85
N SER A 482 4.09 -12.43 -5.40
CA SER A 482 4.41 -13.85 -5.51
C SER A 482 4.45 -14.55 -4.16
N PHE A 483 5.01 -13.88 -3.15
CA PHE A 483 5.11 -14.39 -1.77
C PHE A 483 3.76 -14.38 -1.03
N SER A 484 2.74 -13.59 -1.46
CA SER A 484 1.48 -13.50 -0.71
C SER A 484 0.82 -14.86 -0.56
N SER A 485 0.54 -15.27 0.68
CA SER A 485 -0.15 -16.53 0.98
C SER A 485 -1.52 -16.61 0.30
N ARG A 486 -1.91 -17.80 -0.11
CA ARG A 486 -3.07 -18.05 -0.98
C ARG A 486 -4.04 -19.04 -0.37
N GLY A 487 -5.33 -18.79 -0.63
CA GLY A 487 -6.41 -19.69 -0.26
C GLY A 487 -6.45 -21.01 -1.06
N PRO A 488 -7.39 -21.86 -0.70
CA PRO A 488 -8.35 -21.74 0.40
C PRO A 488 -7.71 -21.79 1.79
N ASP A 489 -8.40 -21.27 2.82
CA ASP A 489 -7.97 -21.46 4.20
C ASP A 489 -7.89 -22.96 4.53
N PRO A 490 -6.75 -23.48 5.01
CA PRO A 490 -6.60 -24.91 5.28
C PRO A 490 -7.43 -25.41 6.48
N ILE A 491 -7.80 -24.51 7.39
CA ILE A 491 -8.60 -24.85 8.57
C ILE A 491 -10.09 -24.92 8.22
N ASN A 492 -10.56 -23.97 7.41
CA ASN A 492 -11.94 -23.94 6.96
C ASN A 492 -12.08 -23.37 5.55
N PRO A 493 -12.03 -24.22 4.52
CA PRO A 493 -12.08 -23.78 3.14
C PRO A 493 -13.48 -23.26 2.71
N SER A 494 -14.49 -23.26 3.57
CA SER A 494 -15.82 -22.73 3.24
C SER A 494 -15.93 -21.20 3.32
N VAL A 495 -14.90 -20.52 3.84
CA VAL A 495 -14.79 -19.06 3.85
C VAL A 495 -13.65 -18.63 2.95
N LEU A 496 -13.92 -17.71 2.03
CA LEU A 496 -12.91 -17.21 1.11
C LEU A 496 -11.85 -16.41 1.88
N LYS A 497 -10.59 -16.79 1.67
CA LYS A 497 -9.39 -16.10 2.18
C LYS A 497 -8.29 -16.06 1.10
N PRO A 498 -7.47 -14.99 1.03
CA PRO A 498 -7.57 -13.77 1.85
C PRO A 498 -8.88 -13.03 1.57
N ASP A 499 -9.23 -12.03 2.40
CA ASP A 499 -10.42 -11.21 2.18
C ASP A 499 -10.21 -10.15 1.11
N ILE A 500 -9.01 -9.54 1.11
CA ILE A 500 -8.69 -8.34 0.35
C ILE A 500 -7.18 -8.28 0.05
N LEU A 501 -6.77 -7.59 -1.03
CA LEU A 501 -5.41 -7.14 -1.26
C LEU A 501 -5.25 -5.67 -0.89
N ALA A 502 -4.05 -5.33 -0.41
CA ALA A 502 -3.60 -3.96 -0.22
C ALA A 502 -2.13 -3.82 -0.64
N PRO A 503 -1.59 -2.59 -0.81
CA PRO A 503 -0.19 -2.40 -1.14
C PRO A 503 0.73 -3.08 -0.13
N GLY A 504 1.57 -4.00 -0.60
CA GLY A 504 2.47 -4.79 0.24
C GLY A 504 3.84 -5.05 -0.40
N VAL A 505 4.15 -4.39 -1.52
CA VAL A 505 5.46 -4.49 -2.20
C VAL A 505 6.07 -3.11 -2.30
N ASP A 506 7.35 -3.00 -1.95
CA ASP A 506 8.11 -1.75 -2.00
C ASP A 506 7.43 -0.60 -1.20
N VAL A 507 6.91 -0.87 -0.04
CA VAL A 507 6.25 0.13 0.82
C VAL A 507 7.31 0.92 1.57
N LEU A 508 7.36 2.25 1.36
CA LEU A 508 8.27 3.13 2.09
C LEU A 508 7.61 3.62 3.37
N ALA A 509 8.20 3.32 4.51
CA ALA A 509 7.76 3.78 5.83
C ALA A 509 8.93 3.96 6.80
N ALA A 510 8.67 4.48 8.00
CA ALA A 510 9.69 4.75 8.99
C ALA A 510 10.27 3.45 9.58
N VAL A 511 11.56 3.47 9.87
CA VAL A 511 12.26 2.38 10.58
C VAL A 511 13.16 2.94 11.68
N THR A 512 13.78 2.04 12.44
CA THR A 512 14.79 2.38 13.45
C THR A 512 16.18 2.45 12.82
N PRO A 513 17.05 3.39 13.23
CA PRO A 513 18.43 3.44 12.76
C PRO A 513 19.37 2.47 13.47
N ASN A 514 18.87 1.58 14.33
CA ASN A 514 19.71 0.67 15.13
C ASN A 514 20.36 -0.43 14.29
N VAL A 515 19.64 -0.94 13.29
CA VAL A 515 20.11 -2.00 12.40
C VAL A 515 20.50 -1.36 11.08
N PRO A 516 21.72 -1.60 10.60
CA PRO A 516 22.08 -1.19 9.25
C PRO A 516 21.20 -1.89 8.23
N PHE A 517 20.65 -1.12 7.30
CA PHE A 517 19.90 -1.66 6.18
C PHE A 517 20.77 -2.61 5.34
N ILE A 518 21.96 -2.17 4.97
CA ILE A 518 22.92 -2.95 4.18
C ILE A 518 24.34 -2.51 4.47
N ARG A 519 25.29 -3.43 4.33
CA ARG A 519 26.72 -3.14 4.35
C ARG A 519 27.27 -3.07 2.94
N ILE A 520 27.87 -1.93 2.58
CA ILE A 520 28.56 -1.75 1.31
C ILE A 520 30.06 -1.62 1.58
N GLY A 521 30.81 -2.65 1.23
CA GLY A 521 32.23 -2.75 1.52
C GLY A 521 32.51 -2.71 3.03
N LYS A 522 32.96 -1.56 3.55
CA LYS A 522 33.26 -1.36 4.98
C LYS A 522 32.28 -0.45 5.69
N TYR A 523 31.27 0.05 4.99
CA TYR A 523 30.33 1.04 5.52
C TYR A 523 28.97 0.41 5.74
N ASP A 524 28.45 0.57 6.94
CA ASP A 524 27.07 0.24 7.28
C ASP A 524 26.18 1.43 6.88
N LEU A 525 25.19 1.19 6.02
CA LEU A 525 24.21 2.19 5.61
C LEU A 525 22.98 2.06 6.49
N VAL A 526 22.61 3.17 7.11
CA VAL A 526 21.39 3.29 7.93
C VAL A 526 20.44 4.31 7.30
N THR A 527 19.17 4.17 7.56
CA THR A 527 18.13 5.10 7.07
C THR A 527 17.01 5.20 8.09
N ASP A 528 16.30 6.33 8.09
CA ASP A 528 15.10 6.54 8.91
C ASP A 528 13.82 6.06 8.21
N TYR A 529 13.90 5.78 6.90
CA TYR A 529 12.80 5.31 6.05
C TYR A 529 13.28 4.26 5.07
N GLU A 530 12.60 3.12 5.07
CA GLU A 530 12.99 1.93 4.32
C GLU A 530 11.87 1.44 3.40
N LEU A 531 12.27 0.82 2.27
CA LEU A 531 11.39 0.04 1.41
C LEU A 531 11.33 -1.38 1.94
N ASP A 532 10.13 -1.85 2.24
CA ASP A 532 9.90 -3.21 2.69
C ASP A 532 8.72 -3.86 1.95
N SER A 533 8.71 -5.20 1.90
CA SER A 533 7.73 -5.99 1.17
C SER A 533 7.23 -7.17 2.01
N GLY A 534 5.91 -7.27 2.14
CA GLY A 534 5.26 -8.34 2.91
C GLY A 534 3.76 -8.14 3.01
N THR A 535 3.05 -9.20 3.37
CA THR A 535 1.66 -9.07 3.86
C THR A 535 1.60 -8.27 5.16
N SER A 536 2.73 -8.19 5.87
CA SER A 536 2.96 -7.31 7.02
C SER A 536 2.83 -5.82 6.69
N MET A 537 3.16 -5.41 5.46
CA MET A 537 3.00 -4.03 4.97
C MET A 537 1.60 -3.80 4.40
N ALA A 538 0.95 -4.86 3.91
CA ALA A 538 -0.42 -4.78 3.39
C ALA A 538 -1.47 -4.63 4.51
N ALA A 539 -1.34 -5.37 5.60
CA ALA A 539 -2.28 -5.35 6.72
C ALA A 539 -2.45 -3.94 7.35
N PRO A 540 -1.39 -3.17 7.64
CA PRO A 540 -1.55 -1.82 8.20
C PRO A 540 -2.20 -0.82 7.24
N HIS A 541 -2.14 -1.01 5.92
CA HIS A 541 -2.94 -0.24 4.97
C HIS A 541 -4.44 -0.44 5.23
N VAL A 542 -4.86 -1.69 5.40
CA VAL A 542 -6.27 -2.01 5.70
C VAL A 542 -6.66 -1.54 7.11
N ALA A 543 -5.74 -1.60 8.09
CA ALA A 543 -5.98 -1.03 9.43
C ALA A 543 -6.25 0.48 9.36
N GLY A 544 -5.45 1.21 8.58
CA GLY A 544 -5.66 2.64 8.34
C GLY A 544 -6.99 2.93 7.63
N VAL A 545 -7.34 2.15 6.59
CA VAL A 545 -8.64 2.30 5.90
C VAL A 545 -9.81 1.99 6.86
N ALA A 546 -9.70 0.95 7.69
CA ALA A 546 -10.71 0.64 8.70
C ALA A 546 -10.85 1.78 9.73
N ALA A 547 -9.74 2.44 10.11
CA ALA A 547 -9.78 3.61 10.97
C ALA A 547 -10.49 4.79 10.30
N LEU A 548 -10.23 5.06 9.03
CA LEU A 548 -10.95 6.09 8.27
C LEU A 548 -12.45 5.78 8.17
N LEU A 549 -12.81 4.54 7.85
CA LEU A 549 -14.22 4.11 7.81
C LEU A 549 -14.89 4.22 9.18
N LYS A 550 -14.19 3.84 10.25
CA LYS A 550 -14.70 3.97 11.62
C LYS A 550 -14.93 5.43 11.99
N ALA A 551 -14.06 6.35 11.59
CA ALA A 551 -14.21 7.78 11.84
C ALA A 551 -15.45 8.38 11.12
N VAL A 552 -15.75 7.91 9.89
CA VAL A 552 -16.95 8.35 9.14
C VAL A 552 -18.22 7.67 9.67
N HIS A 553 -18.14 6.38 9.99
CA HIS A 553 -19.28 5.51 10.35
C HIS A 553 -19.06 4.86 11.71
N TRP A 554 -19.07 5.69 12.75
CA TRP A 554 -18.79 5.21 14.11
C TRP A 554 -19.73 4.10 14.58
N GLU A 555 -20.97 4.11 14.06
CA GLU A 555 -22.01 3.16 14.37
C GLU A 555 -21.87 1.79 13.65
N TRP A 556 -20.97 1.68 12.66
CA TRP A 556 -20.83 0.43 11.91
C TRP A 556 -20.19 -0.67 12.75
N SER A 557 -20.74 -1.87 12.58
CA SER A 557 -20.14 -3.09 13.12
C SER A 557 -18.82 -3.41 12.42
N THR A 558 -18.01 -4.27 13.01
CA THR A 558 -16.76 -4.75 12.38
C THR A 558 -17.05 -5.55 11.10
N ALA A 559 -18.15 -6.28 11.03
CA ALA A 559 -18.59 -6.98 9.82
C ALA A 559 -19.05 -5.99 8.73
N ALA A 560 -19.73 -4.90 9.09
CA ALA A 560 -20.09 -3.83 8.16
C ALA A 560 -18.87 -3.16 7.52
N ILE A 561 -17.85 -2.82 8.33
CA ILE A 561 -16.56 -2.27 7.83
C ILE A 561 -15.89 -3.26 6.88
N ARG A 562 -15.75 -4.53 7.25
CA ARG A 562 -15.19 -5.56 6.38
C ARG A 562 -15.98 -5.72 5.08
N SER A 563 -17.31 -5.76 5.19
CA SER A 563 -18.19 -5.83 4.02
C SER A 563 -17.98 -4.65 3.07
N ALA A 564 -17.95 -3.43 3.58
CA ALA A 564 -17.70 -2.23 2.78
C ALA A 564 -16.35 -2.31 2.04
N ILE A 565 -15.29 -2.75 2.73
CA ILE A 565 -13.95 -2.94 2.14
C ILE A 565 -13.98 -4.00 1.01
N MET A 566 -14.61 -5.14 1.26
CA MET A 566 -14.63 -6.25 0.31
C MET A 566 -15.53 -5.98 -0.90
N THR A 567 -16.73 -5.47 -0.69
CA THR A 567 -17.75 -5.35 -1.77
C THR A 567 -17.44 -4.20 -2.74
N THR A 568 -16.56 -3.29 -2.39
CA THR A 568 -16.14 -2.16 -3.23
C THR A 568 -14.75 -2.35 -3.85
N ALA A 569 -14.09 -3.48 -3.54
CA ALA A 569 -12.79 -3.83 -4.08
C ALA A 569 -12.80 -3.97 -5.61
N TYR A 570 -11.66 -3.72 -6.26
CA TYR A 570 -11.51 -3.87 -7.70
C TYR A 570 -10.53 -4.99 -8.06
N SER A 571 -10.80 -5.67 -9.19
CA SER A 571 -10.04 -6.84 -9.65
C SER A 571 -9.32 -6.62 -10.98
N ILE A 572 -9.17 -5.37 -11.39
CA ILE A 572 -8.45 -4.97 -12.62
C ILE A 572 -7.24 -4.11 -12.26
N ASP A 573 -6.20 -4.21 -13.07
CA ASP A 573 -4.99 -3.38 -12.92
C ASP A 573 -5.12 -2.03 -13.66
N SER A 574 -4.08 -1.19 -13.58
CA SER A 574 -4.01 0.12 -14.23
C SER A 574 -4.08 0.08 -15.77
N THR A 575 -3.95 -1.09 -16.38
CA THR A 575 -4.11 -1.30 -17.85
C THR A 575 -5.52 -1.73 -18.22
N GLY A 576 -6.40 -1.96 -17.27
CA GLY A 576 -7.74 -2.52 -17.46
C GLY A 576 -7.76 -4.05 -17.57
N SER A 577 -6.63 -4.72 -17.34
CA SER A 577 -6.51 -6.18 -17.33
C SER A 577 -6.82 -6.75 -15.96
N SER A 578 -7.12 -8.05 -15.88
CA SER A 578 -7.28 -8.75 -14.60
C SER A 578 -5.99 -8.69 -13.76
N ILE A 579 -6.12 -8.65 -12.44
CA ILE A 579 -4.98 -8.74 -11.52
C ILE A 579 -4.23 -10.05 -11.78
N LEU A 580 -2.95 -9.95 -12.18
CA LEU A 580 -2.12 -11.10 -12.50
C LEU A 580 -1.53 -11.73 -11.24
N LYS A 581 -1.30 -13.03 -11.29
CA LYS A 581 -0.74 -13.81 -10.18
C LYS A 581 0.68 -13.34 -9.82
N ASP A 582 1.52 -13.23 -10.81
CA ASP A 582 2.81 -12.53 -10.76
C ASP A 582 3.24 -12.12 -12.17
N ALA A 583 4.17 -11.16 -12.24
CA ALA A 583 4.64 -10.63 -13.53
C ALA A 583 5.47 -11.65 -14.33
N GLY A 584 6.09 -12.63 -13.68
CA GLY A 584 6.96 -13.62 -14.32
C GLY A 584 6.18 -14.71 -15.02
N THR A 585 5.05 -15.16 -14.46
CA THR A 585 4.23 -16.24 -15.03
C THR A 585 3.16 -15.75 -15.99
N GLY A 586 2.70 -14.51 -15.84
CA GLY A 586 1.59 -13.94 -16.62
C GLY A 586 0.26 -14.66 -16.44
N LEU A 587 0.15 -15.58 -15.50
CA LEU A 587 -1.08 -16.33 -15.25
C LEU A 587 -2.11 -15.49 -14.51
N PRO A 588 -3.38 -15.48 -14.92
CA PRO A 588 -4.45 -14.79 -14.24
C PRO A 588 -4.61 -15.31 -12.80
N ALA A 589 -4.69 -14.39 -11.83
CA ALA A 589 -5.02 -14.71 -10.46
C ALA A 589 -6.51 -15.02 -10.30
N THR A 590 -6.87 -15.68 -9.20
CA THR A 590 -8.23 -16.01 -8.81
C THR A 590 -8.57 -15.36 -7.47
N PRO A 591 -9.84 -15.33 -7.04
CA PRO A 591 -10.17 -14.86 -5.70
C PRO A 591 -9.49 -15.63 -4.55
N LEU A 592 -8.97 -16.84 -4.80
CA LEU A 592 -8.12 -17.54 -3.83
C LEU A 592 -6.74 -16.86 -3.65
N ASP A 593 -6.35 -16.01 -4.60
CA ASP A 593 -5.08 -15.27 -4.58
C ASP A 593 -5.31 -13.82 -4.10
N PHE A 594 -6.42 -13.17 -4.48
CA PHE A 594 -6.68 -11.75 -4.22
C PHE A 594 -7.94 -11.45 -3.38
N GLY A 595 -8.67 -12.46 -2.89
CA GLY A 595 -9.91 -12.23 -2.14
C GLY A 595 -11.01 -11.59 -2.98
N ALA A 596 -11.56 -10.49 -2.48
CA ALA A 596 -12.54 -9.68 -3.21
C ALA A 596 -11.90 -8.77 -4.28
N GLY A 597 -10.58 -8.54 -4.20
CA GLY A 597 -9.84 -7.64 -5.09
C GLY A 597 -8.86 -6.76 -4.32
N HIS A 598 -8.42 -5.67 -4.91
CA HIS A 598 -7.60 -4.66 -4.26
C HIS A 598 -8.48 -3.57 -3.64
N ILE A 599 -8.09 -3.09 -2.47
CA ILE A 599 -8.88 -2.15 -1.65
C ILE A 599 -9.09 -0.80 -2.34
N ASP A 600 -10.33 -0.26 -2.26
CA ASP A 600 -10.71 1.09 -2.70
C ASP A 600 -11.33 1.86 -1.52
N PRO A 601 -10.54 2.67 -0.79
CA PRO A 601 -11.02 3.37 0.40
C PRO A 601 -12.15 4.35 0.14
N ASN A 602 -12.14 5.01 -1.01
CA ASN A 602 -13.15 6.02 -1.35
C ASN A 602 -14.50 5.38 -1.65
N LYS A 603 -14.52 4.24 -2.35
CA LYS A 603 -15.78 3.52 -2.57
C LYS A 603 -16.27 2.82 -1.31
N ALA A 604 -15.37 2.34 -0.46
CA ALA A 604 -15.75 1.72 0.81
C ALA A 604 -16.45 2.68 1.78
N MET A 605 -16.26 3.99 1.62
CA MET A 605 -16.96 5.01 2.41
C MET A 605 -18.48 5.03 2.15
N ASP A 606 -18.90 4.71 0.93
CA ASP A 606 -20.31 4.64 0.53
C ASP A 606 -20.58 3.40 -0.34
N PRO A 607 -20.67 2.22 0.28
CA PRO A 607 -20.79 0.95 -0.45
C PRO A 607 -22.21 0.66 -0.95
N GLY A 608 -23.22 1.44 -0.54
CA GLY A 608 -24.65 1.22 -0.83
C GLY A 608 -25.26 0.08 0.00
N LEU A 609 -24.77 -1.16 -0.16
CA LEU A 609 -25.22 -2.30 0.65
C LEU A 609 -24.05 -2.92 1.42
N ILE A 610 -24.36 -3.45 2.61
CA ILE A 610 -23.41 -4.22 3.42
C ILE A 610 -24.01 -5.57 3.81
N TYR A 611 -23.12 -6.56 3.98
CA TYR A 611 -23.40 -7.84 4.64
C TYR A 611 -23.00 -7.68 6.11
N ASP A 612 -23.97 -7.64 6.99
CA ASP A 612 -23.74 -7.44 8.42
C ASP A 612 -23.84 -8.75 9.20
N MET A 613 -23.06 -8.86 10.27
CA MET A 613 -23.04 -10.03 11.16
C MET A 613 -22.77 -9.58 12.58
N ASP A 614 -23.34 -10.31 13.53
CA ASP A 614 -23.08 -10.12 14.96
C ASP A 614 -22.31 -11.30 15.58
N PHE A 615 -22.03 -11.21 16.87
CA PHE A 615 -21.32 -12.26 17.61
C PHE A 615 -22.06 -13.61 17.57
N GLN A 616 -23.40 -13.61 17.57
CA GLN A 616 -24.20 -14.84 17.54
C GLN A 616 -24.07 -15.58 16.18
N ASP A 617 -23.89 -14.85 15.08
CA ASP A 617 -23.65 -15.47 13.76
C ASP A 617 -22.35 -16.29 13.77
N TYR A 618 -21.29 -15.78 14.39
CA TYR A 618 -20.04 -16.51 14.57
C TYR A 618 -20.18 -17.71 15.52
N VAL A 619 -21.01 -17.60 16.57
CA VAL A 619 -21.32 -18.74 17.45
C VAL A 619 -22.05 -19.84 16.67
N GLU A 620 -23.05 -19.51 15.86
CA GLU A 620 -23.77 -20.46 15.00
C GLU A 620 -22.84 -21.16 14.00
N PHE A 621 -21.93 -20.39 13.39
CA PHE A 621 -20.90 -20.93 12.51
C PHE A 621 -19.99 -21.94 13.23
N LEU A 622 -19.52 -21.62 14.44
CA LEU A 622 -18.70 -22.53 15.26
C LEU A 622 -19.49 -23.80 15.65
N CYS A 623 -20.77 -23.67 15.91
CA CYS A 623 -21.66 -24.82 16.11
C CYS A 623 -21.72 -25.71 14.87
N GLY A 624 -21.76 -25.12 13.67
CA GLY A 624 -21.74 -25.82 12.39
C GLY A 624 -20.44 -26.60 12.15
N LEU A 625 -19.29 -26.16 12.72
CA LEU A 625 -18.03 -26.90 12.69
C LEU A 625 -18.00 -28.14 13.58
N ARG A 626 -19.09 -28.41 14.31
CA ARG A 626 -19.27 -29.54 15.22
C ARG A 626 -18.22 -29.61 16.34
N TYR A 627 -17.78 -28.46 16.83
CA TYR A 627 -16.90 -28.40 17.99
C TYR A 627 -17.63 -28.94 19.23
N ASN A 628 -16.91 -29.75 20.03
CA ASN A 628 -17.46 -30.25 21.29
C ASN A 628 -17.56 -29.12 22.35
N LYS A 629 -18.21 -29.41 23.48
CA LYS A 629 -18.43 -28.41 24.53
C LYS A 629 -17.17 -27.76 25.07
N ILE A 630 -16.06 -28.53 25.16
CA ILE A 630 -14.78 -27.99 25.63
C ILE A 630 -14.18 -27.03 24.59
N GLN A 631 -14.18 -27.42 23.32
CA GLN A 631 -13.67 -26.61 22.21
C GLN A 631 -14.49 -25.31 22.04
N MET A 632 -15.83 -25.41 22.12
CA MET A 632 -16.70 -24.24 22.09
C MET A 632 -16.42 -23.29 23.25
N LYS A 633 -16.27 -23.82 24.49
CA LYS A 633 -15.91 -22.98 25.66
C LYS A 633 -14.57 -22.29 25.46
N ALA A 634 -13.59 -22.94 24.87
CA ALA A 634 -12.30 -22.37 24.62
C ALA A 634 -12.37 -21.15 23.69
N VAL A 635 -13.14 -21.26 22.58
CA VAL A 635 -13.18 -20.18 21.57
C VAL A 635 -14.14 -19.07 21.94
N ILE A 636 -15.35 -19.39 22.46
CA ILE A 636 -16.36 -18.36 22.80
C ILE A 636 -16.28 -17.85 24.24
N ARG A 637 -15.50 -18.51 25.11
CA ARG A 637 -15.24 -18.16 26.53
C ARG A 637 -16.51 -17.99 27.37
N ARG A 638 -17.58 -18.70 27.03
CA ARG A 638 -18.87 -18.71 27.72
C ARG A 638 -19.24 -20.12 28.16
N ASN A 639 -20.00 -20.23 29.23
CA ASN A 639 -20.49 -21.53 29.72
C ASN A 639 -21.77 -21.97 29.02
N HIS A 640 -22.49 -21.01 28.44
CA HIS A 640 -23.75 -21.23 27.75
C HIS A 640 -23.79 -20.47 26.43
N TRP A 641 -24.27 -21.07 25.37
CA TRP A 641 -24.49 -20.51 24.06
C TRP A 641 -25.67 -21.17 23.39
N ASN A 642 -26.18 -20.53 22.35
CA ASN A 642 -27.26 -21.07 21.54
C ASN A 642 -26.75 -21.58 20.19
N CYS A 643 -27.12 -22.77 19.78
CA CYS A 643 -26.83 -23.38 18.50
C CYS A 643 -28.18 -23.71 17.82
N SER A 644 -28.88 -22.72 17.30
CA SER A 644 -30.22 -22.92 16.71
C SER A 644 -30.16 -23.38 15.25
N LYS A 645 -29.17 -22.94 14.49
CA LYS A 645 -29.10 -23.16 13.04
C LYS A 645 -28.03 -24.16 12.61
N GLN A 646 -26.95 -24.31 13.33
CA GLN A 646 -25.83 -25.26 13.09
C GLN A 646 -25.37 -25.34 11.63
N HIS A 647 -25.17 -24.18 10.96
CA HIS A 647 -24.68 -24.11 9.59
C HIS A 647 -23.35 -23.37 9.52
N THR A 648 -22.53 -23.73 8.52
CA THR A 648 -21.24 -23.08 8.25
C THR A 648 -21.34 -21.97 7.21
N ASP A 649 -22.54 -21.70 6.69
CA ASP A 649 -22.78 -20.62 5.74
C ASP A 649 -23.01 -19.31 6.49
N LEU A 650 -21.99 -18.47 6.53
CA LEU A 650 -22.02 -17.13 7.13
C LEU A 650 -22.58 -16.10 6.16
N ASN A 651 -23.16 -15.03 6.68
CA ASN A 651 -23.55 -13.86 5.88
C ASN A 651 -22.31 -13.08 5.38
N TYR A 652 -21.36 -13.79 4.76
CA TYR A 652 -20.09 -13.28 4.29
C TYR A 652 -20.23 -12.65 2.88
N PRO A 653 -19.48 -11.57 2.56
CA PRO A 653 -19.58 -10.89 1.26
C PRO A 653 -18.81 -11.63 0.14
N SER A 654 -18.72 -12.94 0.24
CA SER A 654 -18.15 -13.84 -0.77
C SER A 654 -18.81 -15.22 -0.69
N PHE A 655 -18.60 -16.02 -1.74
CA PHE A 655 -19.18 -17.35 -1.86
C PHE A 655 -18.11 -18.35 -2.28
N ILE A 656 -17.97 -19.44 -1.54
CA ILE A 656 -17.10 -20.56 -1.90
C ILE A 656 -17.93 -21.85 -1.98
N ALA A 657 -18.06 -22.38 -3.18
CA ALA A 657 -18.81 -23.61 -3.44
C ALA A 657 -17.82 -24.77 -3.66
N ILE A 658 -17.73 -25.68 -2.70
CA ILE A 658 -16.87 -26.88 -2.79
C ILE A 658 -17.74 -28.04 -3.29
N PHE A 659 -17.37 -28.61 -4.43
CA PHE A 659 -18.07 -29.69 -5.11
C PHE A 659 -17.30 -31.01 -4.99
N THR A 660 -17.92 -31.99 -4.36
CA THR A 660 -17.43 -33.38 -4.30
C THR A 660 -18.19 -34.27 -5.27
N ASN A 661 -19.47 -34.52 -4.99
CA ASN A 661 -20.38 -35.34 -5.81
C ASN A 661 -21.60 -34.55 -6.30
N GLU A 662 -21.84 -33.38 -5.76
CA GLU A 662 -22.96 -32.52 -6.11
C GLU A 662 -22.59 -31.62 -7.29
N THR A 663 -23.56 -31.11 -8.03
CA THR A 663 -23.38 -30.18 -9.14
C THR A 663 -23.93 -28.79 -8.85
N VAL A 664 -24.71 -28.65 -7.76
CA VAL A 664 -25.32 -27.38 -7.36
C VAL A 664 -25.06 -27.12 -5.88
N LYS A 665 -24.67 -25.89 -5.56
CA LYS A 665 -24.58 -25.36 -4.19
C LYS A 665 -25.41 -24.10 -4.07
N THR A 666 -26.06 -23.91 -2.92
CA THR A 666 -26.98 -22.79 -2.66
C THR A 666 -26.56 -22.08 -1.38
N PHE A 667 -26.59 -20.75 -1.43
CA PHE A 667 -26.24 -19.86 -0.32
C PHE A 667 -27.41 -18.90 -0.04
N SER A 668 -27.62 -18.58 1.22
CA SER A 668 -28.58 -17.54 1.64
C SER A 668 -27.80 -16.35 2.19
N ARG A 669 -28.16 -15.14 1.76
CA ARG A 669 -27.53 -13.90 2.23
C ARG A 669 -28.55 -12.85 2.56
N THR A 670 -28.20 -12.01 3.52
CA THR A 670 -28.94 -10.81 3.89
C THR A 670 -28.07 -9.60 3.65
N VAL A 671 -28.59 -8.63 2.90
CA VAL A 671 -27.93 -7.34 2.71
C VAL A 671 -28.73 -6.23 3.36
N LYS A 672 -28.04 -5.22 3.85
CA LYS A 672 -28.59 -4.06 4.56
C LYS A 672 -28.25 -2.79 3.80
N ASN A 673 -29.25 -1.97 3.50
CA ASN A 673 -29.06 -0.70 2.82
C ASN A 673 -28.41 0.33 3.77
N VAL A 674 -27.23 0.82 3.45
CA VAL A 674 -26.54 1.91 4.17
C VAL A 674 -26.41 3.18 3.32
N GLY A 675 -26.77 3.07 2.04
CA GLY A 675 -26.87 4.19 1.11
C GLY A 675 -28.15 5.00 1.25
N GLU A 676 -28.62 5.55 0.15
CA GLU A 676 -29.81 6.38 0.11
C GLU A 676 -31.09 5.56 0.27
N THR A 677 -32.19 6.26 0.66
CA THR A 677 -33.56 5.71 0.66
C THR A 677 -34.04 5.57 -0.79
N ASP A 678 -35.06 4.72 -0.99
CA ASP A 678 -35.68 4.47 -2.30
C ASP A 678 -34.70 3.96 -3.37
N SER A 679 -33.78 3.04 -2.93
CA SER A 679 -32.80 2.41 -3.79
C SER A 679 -33.28 1.10 -4.36
N VAL A 680 -33.02 0.86 -5.64
CA VAL A 680 -33.32 -0.38 -6.33
C VAL A 680 -32.05 -0.98 -6.91
N TYR A 681 -31.69 -2.15 -6.44
CA TYR A 681 -30.51 -2.88 -6.89
C TYR A 681 -30.88 -4.02 -7.83
N HIS A 682 -30.22 -4.10 -8.98
CA HIS A 682 -30.34 -5.20 -9.93
C HIS A 682 -29.08 -6.07 -9.90
N ALA A 683 -29.30 -7.39 -9.92
CA ALA A 683 -28.19 -8.34 -10.00
C ALA A 683 -27.57 -8.36 -11.40
N ASN A 684 -26.27 -8.17 -11.45
CA ASN A 684 -25.42 -8.44 -12.62
C ASN A 684 -24.53 -9.64 -12.27
N LEU A 685 -24.57 -10.69 -13.11
CA LEU A 685 -23.90 -11.95 -12.88
C LEU A 685 -22.80 -12.13 -13.93
N GLU A 686 -21.55 -12.23 -13.48
CA GLU A 686 -20.38 -12.46 -14.35
C GLU A 686 -19.82 -13.86 -14.04
N PHE A 687 -19.82 -14.75 -15.02
CA PHE A 687 -19.25 -16.09 -14.87
C PHE A 687 -18.79 -16.68 -16.21
N PRO A 688 -17.71 -17.48 -16.22
CA PRO A 688 -17.19 -18.10 -17.44
C PRO A 688 -17.98 -19.35 -17.84
N THR A 689 -17.73 -19.83 -19.06
CA THR A 689 -18.27 -21.11 -19.57
C THR A 689 -17.88 -22.26 -18.63
N GLY A 690 -18.85 -23.10 -18.26
CA GLY A 690 -18.66 -24.22 -17.33
C GLY A 690 -19.12 -23.92 -15.89
N MET A 691 -19.52 -22.69 -15.62
CA MET A 691 -20.15 -22.27 -14.38
C MET A 691 -21.45 -21.55 -14.70
N LYS A 692 -22.46 -21.69 -13.84
CA LYS A 692 -23.70 -20.91 -13.90
C LYS A 692 -24.02 -20.40 -12.51
N ILE A 693 -24.31 -19.12 -12.41
CA ILE A 693 -24.77 -18.47 -11.19
C ILE A 693 -26.19 -17.99 -11.40
N THR A 694 -27.07 -18.23 -10.42
CA THR A 694 -28.42 -17.68 -10.40
C THR A 694 -28.68 -17.04 -9.05
N VAL A 695 -29.50 -15.98 -9.02
CA VAL A 695 -29.85 -15.25 -7.81
C VAL A 695 -31.36 -14.96 -7.77
N GLU A 696 -31.97 -15.15 -6.65
CA GLU A 696 -33.42 -14.93 -6.40
C GLU A 696 -33.65 -14.20 -5.07
N PRO A 697 -34.37 -13.07 -5.06
CA PRO A 697 -34.79 -12.30 -6.24
C PRO A 697 -33.61 -11.63 -6.96
N SER A 698 -33.74 -11.35 -8.25
CA SER A 698 -32.74 -10.63 -9.05
C SER A 698 -32.81 -9.10 -8.90
N THR A 699 -33.80 -8.61 -8.12
CA THR A 699 -34.01 -7.20 -7.82
C THR A 699 -34.32 -7.04 -6.35
N LEU A 700 -33.59 -6.13 -5.68
CA LEU A 700 -33.79 -5.77 -4.28
C LEU A 700 -34.23 -4.30 -4.21
N THR A 701 -35.37 -4.05 -3.49
CA THR A 701 -35.92 -2.69 -3.36
C THR A 701 -35.91 -2.26 -1.90
N PHE A 702 -35.33 -1.12 -1.64
CA PHE A 702 -35.19 -0.54 -0.30
C PHE A 702 -35.90 0.81 -0.27
N THR A 703 -36.76 1.01 0.71
CA THR A 703 -37.50 2.26 0.94
C THR A 703 -37.01 3.02 2.17
N GLN A 704 -36.09 2.43 2.93
CA GLN A 704 -35.56 2.99 4.16
C GLN A 704 -34.06 2.65 4.31
N LYS A 705 -33.30 3.59 4.92
CA LYS A 705 -31.95 3.31 5.39
C LYS A 705 -31.99 2.21 6.46
N TYR A 706 -31.01 1.33 6.45
CA TYR A 706 -30.87 0.14 7.32
C TYR A 706 -31.92 -0.96 7.11
N GLN A 707 -32.79 -0.85 6.11
CA GLN A 707 -33.67 -1.95 5.71
C GLN A 707 -32.84 -3.14 5.22
N GLN A 708 -33.28 -4.35 5.55
CA GLN A 708 -32.65 -5.60 5.14
C GLN A 708 -33.50 -6.32 4.08
N GLN A 709 -32.83 -6.97 3.15
CA GLN A 709 -33.37 -7.83 2.12
C GLN A 709 -32.60 -9.14 2.03
N ASN A 710 -33.29 -10.24 1.80
CA ASN A 710 -32.65 -11.55 1.65
C ASN A 710 -32.67 -11.97 0.19
N PHE A 711 -31.62 -12.72 -0.18
CA PHE A 711 -31.58 -13.39 -1.48
C PHE A 711 -30.90 -14.75 -1.37
N ILE A 712 -31.18 -15.59 -2.36
CA ILE A 712 -30.58 -16.91 -2.51
C ILE A 712 -29.72 -16.90 -3.77
N LEU A 713 -28.46 -17.34 -3.63
CA LEU A 713 -27.55 -17.53 -4.75
C LEU A 713 -27.29 -19.02 -4.94
N SER A 714 -27.45 -19.52 -6.17
CA SER A 714 -27.12 -20.89 -6.54
C SER A 714 -25.99 -20.93 -7.55
N VAL A 715 -25.03 -21.82 -7.31
CA VAL A 715 -23.88 -22.06 -8.19
C VAL A 715 -23.97 -23.47 -8.74
N GLU A 716 -23.92 -23.60 -10.05
CA GLU A 716 -23.90 -24.87 -10.77
C GLU A 716 -22.60 -24.98 -11.58
N ILE A 717 -21.95 -26.13 -11.56
CA ILE A 717 -20.75 -26.40 -12.37
C ILE A 717 -20.97 -27.56 -13.34
N GLY A 718 -20.44 -27.41 -14.55
CA GLY A 718 -20.43 -28.46 -15.56
C GLY A 718 -19.40 -29.55 -15.24
N THR A 719 -19.60 -30.74 -15.80
CA THR A 719 -18.70 -31.91 -15.59
C THR A 719 -17.26 -31.64 -16.08
N LYS A 720 -17.09 -30.76 -17.06
CA LYS A 720 -15.79 -30.39 -17.66
C LYS A 720 -15.21 -29.08 -17.09
N ALA A 721 -15.80 -28.53 -16.00
CA ALA A 721 -15.27 -27.34 -15.35
C ALA A 721 -13.84 -27.60 -14.82
N PRO A 722 -12.94 -26.61 -14.84
CA PRO A 722 -11.62 -26.72 -14.22
C PRO A 722 -11.75 -26.91 -12.70
N SER A 723 -10.66 -27.30 -12.04
CA SER A 723 -10.63 -27.54 -10.59
C SER A 723 -10.97 -26.30 -9.77
N VAL A 724 -10.67 -25.12 -10.28
CA VAL A 724 -11.09 -23.82 -9.72
C VAL A 724 -11.66 -22.99 -10.86
N ILE A 725 -12.86 -22.48 -10.64
CA ILE A 725 -13.56 -21.56 -11.55
C ILE A 725 -14.27 -20.49 -10.72
N TYR A 726 -14.37 -19.27 -11.20
CA TYR A 726 -14.96 -18.19 -10.43
C TYR A 726 -15.73 -17.19 -11.30
N GLY A 727 -16.58 -16.44 -10.65
CA GLY A 727 -17.36 -15.35 -11.20
C GLY A 727 -17.67 -14.32 -10.11
N PHE A 728 -18.57 -13.39 -10.43
CA PHE A 728 -19.00 -12.35 -9.50
C PHE A 728 -20.50 -12.17 -9.52
N LEU A 729 -21.09 -11.92 -8.35
CA LEU A 729 -22.38 -11.29 -8.19
C LEU A 729 -22.14 -9.80 -7.93
N LYS A 730 -22.74 -8.93 -8.73
CA LYS A 730 -22.70 -7.47 -8.54
C LYS A 730 -24.11 -6.93 -8.41
N TRP A 731 -24.44 -6.33 -7.27
CA TRP A 731 -25.64 -5.55 -7.11
C TRP A 731 -25.37 -4.11 -7.52
N ILE A 732 -26.13 -3.60 -8.49
CA ILE A 732 -25.95 -2.26 -9.07
C ILE A 732 -27.25 -1.48 -8.93
N ASP A 733 -27.16 -0.27 -8.37
CA ASP A 733 -28.29 0.64 -8.21
C ASP A 733 -28.28 1.81 -9.22
N GLN A 734 -29.29 2.66 -9.15
CA GLN A 734 -29.43 3.84 -9.99
C GLN A 734 -28.43 4.98 -9.66
N HIS A 735 -27.71 4.90 -8.54
CA HIS A 735 -26.72 5.87 -8.06
C HIS A 735 -25.28 5.46 -8.38
N ASN A 736 -25.11 4.36 -9.14
CA ASN A 736 -23.82 3.76 -9.50
C ASN A 736 -23.09 3.06 -8.34
N HIS A 737 -23.74 2.75 -7.23
CA HIS A 737 -23.18 1.82 -6.26
C HIS A 737 -23.04 0.44 -6.92
N THR A 738 -21.90 -0.18 -6.71
CA THR A 738 -21.61 -1.54 -7.16
C THR A 738 -21.14 -2.36 -5.98
N VAL A 739 -21.97 -3.28 -5.52
CA VAL A 739 -21.69 -4.18 -4.40
C VAL A 739 -21.27 -5.53 -4.98
N SER A 740 -19.97 -5.74 -5.09
CA SER A 740 -19.38 -6.90 -5.76
C SER A 740 -19.00 -7.98 -4.77
N SER A 741 -19.42 -9.22 -5.06
CA SER A 741 -19.10 -10.40 -4.24
C SER A 741 -18.50 -11.48 -5.14
N PRO A 742 -17.27 -11.97 -4.88
CA PRO A 742 -16.68 -13.08 -5.62
C PRO A 742 -17.41 -14.39 -5.31
N VAL A 743 -17.59 -15.21 -6.35
CA VAL A 743 -18.19 -16.53 -6.28
C VAL A 743 -17.18 -17.54 -6.83
N VAL A 744 -16.62 -18.37 -5.95
CA VAL A 744 -15.59 -19.36 -6.30
C VAL A 744 -16.19 -20.76 -6.22
N ALA A 745 -15.97 -21.56 -7.25
CA ALA A 745 -16.28 -22.98 -7.25
C ALA A 745 -15.01 -23.81 -7.30
N ILE A 746 -14.85 -24.72 -6.35
CA ILE A 746 -13.73 -25.67 -6.24
C ILE A 746 -14.28 -27.07 -6.43
N LYS A 747 -13.70 -27.82 -7.39
CA LYS A 747 -13.98 -29.23 -7.63
C LYS A 747 -12.88 -30.07 -6.98
N THR A 748 -13.25 -30.89 -5.99
CA THR A 748 -12.34 -31.79 -5.25
C THR A 748 -12.40 -33.21 -5.76
#